data_b50ddd0a689b95674fa966fcabe7644d
#
_entry.id   b50ddd0a689b95674fa966fcabe7644d
#
_cell.length_a   1.000
_cell.length_b   1.000
_cell.length_c   1.000
_cell.angle_alpha   90.00
_cell.angle_beta   90.00
_cell.angle_gamma   90.00
#
_symmetry.space_group_name_H-M   'P 1'
#
loop_
_entity.id
_entity.type
_entity.pdbx_description
1 polymer ?
#
loop_
_entity_poly.entity_id
_entity_poly.type
_entity_poly.pdbx_seq_one_letter_code
_entity_poly.pdbx_strand_id
1 'polypeptide(L)'
;MCGIFAVYVWRRPRARAGARAVARTLLAGLRRLEYRGYDSAGLAVAGGAGCVLVRAAGKVDNLERSVEGRLAGEGGEAAQEPAAGGGAAVTGIAHTRWATHGAPCEQNAHPHSSGPGLGFLVVHNGIITNYRTLRSLLQKNGMVFETDTDTEVIPKLAEYLYLELGRPESFKDLIAAVLAQLEGAYALVFQSSYYPGEMIACKNGSPLILGACSFADEDAGGASQGGTPPRVGSLSAPGEPGQPIELFLSSDASAIVEHTKNVVVLENDELVHIVDGAYGVYKLTEGSSGQELRSIANPAFMQLELEVEEIMKGEYDHFMIKEIFEQPESITQTMRGRILVTDAEGGRPSSPPAVLPSPSEDLHCPGGSEVTLLSLEGALKSGRDLSRQNFKVVLGGLASHMHDMQHGRRLILTACGSSYHSGLAARQVIEELTHIPVVLEIASDMLDRRPPLFRDDTCIFISQSGETADTLQALRYAKKCGSLCVGVTNTVGSSISRETHCGVHINAGCEIGVASTKAYTSQVLVLIMIALAMSEDSKGLGNRRQEIMRSMAQLPMALERVLERHGSKGSFIEDLAKDQVSKRSLLVFGRSYNYATAMEAALKVKEVSLTHSEGVNAGEMKHGVLALVDEDMPIIVIATKDGAHAKMESTIQQLQAREGRLVAIVGEKSGSESGHCDGGA
;
A
#
# COMPACT_ATOMS: atom_id res chain seq x y z
N MET A 1 6.94 0.24 -7.21
CA MET A 1 7.00 -1.11 -6.56
C MET A 1 6.49 -2.13 -7.55
N CYS A 2 7.11 -3.29 -7.64
CA CYS A 2 6.70 -4.35 -8.58
C CYS A 2 5.57 -5.23 -8.02
N GLY A 3 4.87 -5.98 -8.89
CA GLY A 3 3.81 -6.91 -8.50
C GLY A 3 4.13 -8.35 -8.89
N ILE A 4 4.12 -9.26 -7.91
CA ILE A 4 4.23 -10.71 -8.13
C ILE A 4 2.85 -11.35 -8.01
N PHE A 5 2.53 -12.23 -8.94
CA PHE A 5 1.39 -13.13 -8.85
C PHE A 5 1.77 -14.51 -9.38
N ALA A 6 1.50 -15.57 -8.60
CA ALA A 6 1.78 -16.93 -9.01
C ALA A 6 0.62 -17.86 -8.65
N VAL A 7 0.45 -18.90 -9.43
CA VAL A 7 -0.64 -19.88 -9.31
C VAL A 7 -0.07 -21.29 -9.38
N TYR A 8 -0.50 -22.11 -8.46
CA TYR A 8 -0.20 -23.54 -8.42
C TYR A 8 -1.53 -24.31 -8.44
N VAL A 9 -1.74 -25.16 -9.45
CA VAL A 9 -2.99 -25.93 -9.64
C VAL A 9 -2.67 -27.42 -9.51
N TRP A 10 -3.35 -28.11 -8.59
CA TRP A 10 -3.20 -29.53 -8.34
C TRP A 10 -4.55 -30.25 -8.53
N ARG A 11 -4.56 -31.30 -9.37
CA ARG A 11 -5.68 -32.23 -9.56
C ARG A 11 -7.05 -31.62 -9.92
N ARG A 12 -7.11 -30.48 -10.58
CA ARG A 12 -8.40 -29.92 -11.06
C ARG A 12 -8.98 -30.72 -12.23
N PRO A 13 -10.34 -30.79 -12.36
CA PRO A 13 -11.00 -31.31 -13.57
C PRO A 13 -10.56 -30.54 -14.82
N ARG A 14 -10.40 -31.26 -15.95
CA ARG A 14 -9.78 -30.81 -17.22
C ARG A 14 -10.13 -29.41 -17.73
N ALA A 15 -11.34 -28.92 -17.48
CA ALA A 15 -11.82 -27.63 -18.04
C ALA A 15 -11.13 -26.38 -17.46
N ARG A 16 -10.49 -26.46 -16.27
CA ARG A 16 -9.85 -25.32 -15.58
C ARG A 16 -8.35 -25.53 -15.26
N ALA A 17 -7.77 -26.66 -15.62
CA ALA A 17 -6.40 -27.02 -15.31
C ALA A 17 -5.40 -26.84 -16.47
N GLY A 18 -5.84 -26.38 -17.64
CA GLY A 18 -4.95 -26.18 -18.79
C GLY A 18 -4.07 -24.94 -18.67
N ALA A 19 -2.93 -24.93 -19.34
CA ALA A 19 -1.99 -23.79 -19.39
C ALA A 19 -2.68 -22.47 -19.77
N ARG A 20 -3.70 -22.50 -20.65
CA ARG A 20 -4.51 -21.32 -21.02
C ARG A 20 -5.34 -20.79 -19.84
N ALA A 21 -5.89 -21.66 -19.00
CA ALA A 21 -6.66 -21.23 -17.82
C ALA A 21 -5.75 -20.57 -16.81
N VAL A 22 -4.60 -21.18 -16.51
CA VAL A 22 -3.59 -20.60 -15.61
C VAL A 22 -3.08 -19.26 -16.14
N ALA A 23 -2.79 -19.14 -17.46
CA ALA A 23 -2.37 -17.87 -18.05
C ALA A 23 -3.44 -16.76 -17.90
N ARG A 24 -4.73 -17.08 -18.06
CA ARG A 24 -5.83 -16.11 -17.83
C ARG A 24 -5.90 -15.68 -16.35
N THR A 25 -5.78 -16.61 -15.42
CA THR A 25 -5.74 -16.29 -13.98
C THR A 25 -4.55 -15.40 -13.65
N LEU A 26 -3.36 -15.68 -14.22
CA LEU A 26 -2.18 -14.85 -14.05
C LEU A 26 -2.39 -13.43 -14.61
N LEU A 27 -2.96 -13.29 -15.80
CA LEU A 27 -3.27 -11.99 -16.41
C LEU A 27 -4.29 -11.20 -15.56
N ALA A 28 -5.33 -11.86 -15.04
CA ALA A 28 -6.29 -11.23 -14.14
C ALA A 28 -5.61 -10.72 -12.85
N GLY A 29 -4.76 -11.53 -12.22
CA GLY A 29 -3.98 -11.14 -11.05
C GLY A 29 -3.02 -9.98 -11.36
N LEU A 30 -2.30 -10.02 -12.49
CA LEU A 30 -1.41 -8.92 -12.90
C LEU A 30 -2.17 -7.60 -13.15
N ARG A 31 -3.37 -7.63 -13.71
CA ARG A 31 -4.19 -6.43 -13.87
C ARG A 31 -4.51 -5.75 -12.54
N ARG A 32 -4.70 -6.54 -11.48
CA ARG A 32 -4.89 -6.00 -10.12
C ARG A 32 -3.61 -5.45 -9.50
N LEU A 33 -2.45 -5.91 -9.99
CA LEU A 33 -1.13 -5.46 -9.54
C LEU A 33 -0.49 -4.41 -10.46
N GLU A 34 -1.14 -4.03 -11.55
CA GLU A 34 -0.59 -3.09 -12.54
C GLU A 34 -0.28 -1.71 -11.92
N TYR A 35 -1.01 -1.32 -10.88
CA TYR A 35 -0.72 -0.11 -10.12
C TYR A 35 0.67 -0.10 -9.45
N ARG A 36 1.26 -1.30 -9.23
CA ARG A 36 2.61 -1.45 -8.67
C ARG A 36 3.72 -1.30 -9.70
N GLY A 37 3.40 -1.48 -10.99
CA GLY A 37 4.37 -1.35 -12.06
C GLY A 37 3.73 -1.60 -13.42
N TYR A 38 4.02 -0.76 -14.39
CA TYR A 38 3.47 -0.79 -15.74
C TYR A 38 4.51 -0.60 -16.84
N ASP A 39 5.81 -0.65 -16.50
CA ASP A 39 6.91 -0.46 -17.46
C ASP A 39 7.14 -1.70 -18.32
N SER A 40 6.93 -2.88 -17.75
CA SER A 40 6.91 -4.14 -18.46
C SER A 40 6.20 -5.20 -17.63
N ALA A 41 5.70 -6.25 -18.31
CA ALA A 41 5.06 -7.38 -17.66
C ALA A 41 5.46 -8.69 -18.34
N GLY A 42 5.31 -9.81 -17.61
CA GLY A 42 5.52 -11.11 -18.21
C GLY A 42 5.03 -12.24 -17.33
N LEU A 43 4.90 -13.41 -17.93
CA LEU A 43 4.47 -14.63 -17.27
C LEU A 43 5.21 -15.86 -17.81
N ALA A 44 5.27 -16.89 -16.99
CA ALA A 44 5.69 -18.23 -17.39
C ALA A 44 4.67 -19.23 -16.87
N VAL A 45 4.29 -20.20 -17.70
CA VAL A 45 3.41 -21.30 -17.32
C VAL A 45 4.10 -22.61 -17.67
N ALA A 46 4.22 -23.51 -16.69
CA ALA A 46 4.76 -24.85 -16.87
C ALA A 46 3.73 -25.93 -16.54
N GLY A 47 3.77 -26.98 -17.30
CA GLY A 47 2.90 -28.16 -17.17
C GLY A 47 3.44 -29.35 -17.96
N GLY A 48 2.65 -30.42 -18.09
CA GLY A 48 3.07 -31.66 -18.74
C GLY A 48 3.59 -31.55 -20.20
N ALA A 49 3.30 -30.43 -20.88
CA ALA A 49 3.74 -30.15 -22.27
C ALA A 49 5.01 -29.26 -22.34
N GLY A 50 5.59 -28.85 -21.21
CA GLY A 50 6.74 -27.96 -21.17
C GLY A 50 6.47 -26.63 -20.48
N CYS A 51 7.32 -25.64 -20.73
CA CYS A 51 7.21 -24.29 -20.16
C CYS A 51 7.08 -23.23 -21.27
N VAL A 52 6.11 -22.34 -21.12
CA VAL A 52 5.91 -21.19 -22.01
C VAL A 52 6.26 -19.92 -21.24
N LEU A 53 7.21 -19.14 -21.74
CA LEU A 53 7.62 -17.83 -21.21
C LEU A 53 7.23 -16.74 -22.19
N VAL A 54 6.47 -15.75 -21.73
CA VAL A 54 6.04 -14.57 -22.51
C VAL A 54 6.35 -13.30 -21.73
N ARG A 55 6.94 -12.32 -22.41
CA ARG A 55 7.28 -11.00 -21.85
C ARG A 55 6.80 -9.92 -22.80
N ALA A 56 6.49 -8.74 -22.27
CA ALA A 56 6.11 -7.58 -23.04
C ALA A 56 6.54 -6.28 -22.35
N ALA A 57 6.93 -5.28 -23.11
CA ALA A 57 7.12 -3.93 -22.61
C ALA A 57 5.76 -3.22 -22.45
N GLY A 58 5.63 -2.37 -21.45
CA GLY A 58 4.41 -1.62 -21.15
C GLY A 58 3.40 -2.39 -20.30
N LYS A 59 2.14 -2.01 -20.43
CA LYS A 59 1.03 -2.49 -19.60
C LYS A 59 0.67 -3.96 -19.85
N VAL A 60 -0.11 -4.53 -18.92
CA VAL A 60 -0.58 -5.94 -18.96
C VAL A 60 -1.37 -6.25 -20.23
N ASP A 61 -2.06 -5.28 -20.84
CA ASP A 61 -2.75 -5.47 -22.11
C ASP A 61 -1.80 -5.80 -23.27
N ASN A 62 -0.55 -5.32 -23.24
CA ASN A 62 0.47 -5.69 -24.24
C ASN A 62 0.88 -7.16 -24.06
N LEU A 63 1.06 -7.57 -22.80
CA LEU A 63 1.37 -8.95 -22.46
C LEU A 63 0.24 -9.89 -22.90
N GLU A 64 -1.03 -9.54 -22.65
CA GLU A 64 -2.19 -10.35 -23.04
C GLU A 64 -2.20 -10.61 -24.55
N ARG A 65 -2.02 -9.56 -25.38
CA ARG A 65 -1.93 -9.71 -26.85
C ARG A 65 -0.80 -10.64 -27.27
N SER A 66 0.35 -10.58 -26.59
CA SER A 66 1.48 -11.46 -26.86
C SER A 66 1.20 -12.92 -26.46
N VAL A 67 0.50 -13.13 -25.34
CA VAL A 67 0.08 -14.45 -24.86
C VAL A 67 -0.94 -15.09 -25.79
N GLU A 68 -1.96 -14.33 -26.22
CA GLU A 68 -2.97 -14.80 -27.18
C GLU A 68 -2.36 -15.19 -28.53
N GLY A 69 -1.42 -14.38 -29.03
CA GLY A 69 -0.70 -14.65 -30.26
C GLY A 69 0.12 -15.95 -30.20
N ARG A 70 0.82 -16.21 -29.09
CA ARG A 70 1.59 -17.44 -28.90
C ARG A 70 0.68 -18.67 -28.72
N LEU A 71 -0.35 -18.57 -27.89
CA LEU A 71 -1.29 -19.67 -27.67
C LEU A 71 -2.21 -19.95 -28.87
N ALA A 72 -2.37 -19.00 -29.82
CA ALA A 72 -3.10 -19.20 -31.07
C ALA A 72 -2.23 -19.82 -32.19
N GLY A 73 -0.91 -19.51 -32.20
CA GLY A 73 0.04 -19.99 -33.21
C GLY A 73 0.44 -21.48 -33.04
N GLU A 74 0.28 -22.03 -31.84
CA GLU A 74 0.53 -23.44 -31.53
C GLU A 74 -0.69 -24.34 -31.80
N GLY A 75 -1.59 -23.92 -32.66
CA GLY A 75 -2.82 -24.66 -33.08
C GLY A 75 -2.60 -25.90 -33.92
N GLY A 76 -1.42 -26.47 -33.92
CA GLY A 76 -1.12 -27.77 -34.54
C GLY A 76 -0.14 -28.53 -33.66
N GLU A 77 -0.61 -29.56 -32.99
CA GLU A 77 0.13 -30.69 -32.41
C GLU A 77 0.80 -30.60 -31.03
N ALA A 78 0.98 -29.42 -30.39
CA ALA A 78 1.63 -29.39 -29.06
C ALA A 78 0.69 -29.23 -27.85
N ALA A 79 -0.61 -29.07 -28.07
CA ALA A 79 -1.61 -29.07 -27.00
C ALA A 79 -2.34 -30.41 -26.89
N GLN A 80 -1.61 -31.53 -26.95
CA GLN A 80 -2.17 -32.79 -26.48
C GLN A 80 -2.36 -32.66 -24.98
N GLU A 81 -3.65 -32.60 -24.56
CA GLU A 81 -4.03 -32.71 -23.15
C GLU A 81 -3.33 -33.92 -22.56
N PRO A 82 -2.72 -33.82 -21.35
CA PRO A 82 -2.09 -34.97 -20.72
C PRO A 82 -3.14 -36.07 -20.63
N ALA A 83 -2.78 -37.24 -21.17
CA ALA A 83 -3.58 -38.45 -21.08
C ALA A 83 -3.97 -38.68 -19.62
N ALA A 84 -5.22 -39.12 -19.40
CA ALA A 84 -5.76 -39.41 -18.08
C ALA A 84 -4.89 -40.50 -17.39
N GLY A 85 -3.98 -40.11 -16.55
CA GLY A 85 -3.10 -41.02 -15.81
C GLY A 85 -1.93 -40.28 -15.19
N GLY A 86 -2.10 -39.72 -14.00
CA GLY A 86 -1.01 -39.16 -13.18
C GLY A 86 -1.14 -37.65 -12.99
N GLY A 87 -1.44 -37.22 -11.76
CA GLY A 87 -1.67 -35.84 -11.38
C GLY A 87 -0.41 -34.97 -11.48
N ALA A 88 -0.16 -34.39 -12.65
CA ALA A 88 0.86 -33.38 -12.82
C ALA A 88 0.29 -32.01 -12.43
N ALA A 89 1.01 -31.26 -11.58
CA ALA A 89 0.69 -29.86 -11.27
C ALA A 89 0.88 -28.98 -12.52
N VAL A 90 0.04 -27.94 -12.66
CA VAL A 90 0.29 -26.81 -13.56
C VAL A 90 0.66 -25.61 -12.71
N THR A 91 1.81 -25.04 -12.99
CA THR A 91 2.35 -23.91 -12.23
C THR A 91 2.52 -22.69 -13.13
N GLY A 92 2.27 -21.50 -12.57
CA GLY A 92 2.45 -20.26 -13.30
C GLY A 92 3.01 -19.16 -12.40
N ILE A 93 3.96 -18.39 -12.92
CA ILE A 93 4.54 -17.21 -12.25
C ILE A 93 4.42 -16.01 -13.17
N ALA A 94 4.08 -14.86 -12.62
CA ALA A 94 3.86 -13.64 -13.37
C ALA A 94 4.29 -12.40 -12.58
N HIS A 95 4.60 -11.33 -13.30
CA HIS A 95 5.17 -10.13 -12.72
C HIS A 95 4.80 -8.87 -13.51
N THR A 96 4.55 -7.77 -12.76
CA THR A 96 4.51 -6.40 -13.29
C THR A 96 5.70 -5.63 -12.75
N ARG A 97 6.46 -4.97 -13.63
CA ARG A 97 7.72 -4.33 -13.31
C ARG A 97 7.61 -2.82 -13.27
N TRP A 98 8.18 -2.23 -12.23
CA TRP A 98 8.60 -0.84 -12.17
C TRP A 98 10.13 -0.82 -12.33
N ALA A 99 10.63 -0.26 -13.42
CA ALA A 99 12.04 -0.36 -13.79
C ALA A 99 12.94 0.47 -12.87
N THR A 100 13.79 -0.20 -12.09
CA THR A 100 14.85 0.43 -11.27
C THR A 100 16.25 0.14 -11.82
N HIS A 101 16.44 -1.04 -12.43
CA HIS A 101 17.70 -1.49 -13.04
C HIS A 101 17.43 -2.00 -14.46
N GLY A 102 18.09 -1.41 -15.46
CA GLY A 102 17.88 -1.71 -16.88
C GLY A 102 16.63 -1.05 -17.48
N ALA A 103 16.69 -0.72 -18.76
CA ALA A 103 15.61 -0.05 -19.48
C ALA A 103 14.30 -0.84 -19.49
N PRO A 104 13.11 -0.18 -19.57
CA PRO A 104 11.82 -0.84 -19.71
C PRO A 104 11.67 -1.43 -21.13
N CYS A 105 12.12 -2.67 -21.31
CA CYS A 105 12.04 -3.42 -22.55
C CYS A 105 11.68 -4.89 -22.27
N GLU A 106 11.31 -5.63 -23.31
CA GLU A 106 10.91 -7.03 -23.22
C GLU A 106 12.02 -7.89 -22.60
N GLN A 107 13.28 -7.65 -22.97
CA GLN A 107 14.44 -8.41 -22.52
C GLN A 107 14.64 -8.30 -20.99
N ASN A 108 14.39 -7.12 -20.44
CA ASN A 108 14.52 -6.83 -19.00
C ASN A 108 13.22 -7.12 -18.20
N ALA A 109 12.16 -7.62 -18.83
CA ALA A 109 10.94 -8.02 -18.15
C ALA A 109 11.07 -9.36 -17.45
N HIS A 110 10.43 -9.51 -16.29
CA HIS A 110 10.33 -10.80 -15.58
C HIS A 110 9.26 -11.69 -16.19
N PRO A 111 9.31 -13.02 -16.00
CA PRO A 111 10.33 -13.82 -15.28
C PRO A 111 11.69 -13.87 -15.97
N HIS A 112 12.78 -13.89 -15.18
CA HIS A 112 14.13 -14.14 -15.69
C HIS A 112 14.45 -15.63 -15.67
N SER A 113 15.23 -16.08 -16.66
CA SER A 113 15.64 -17.49 -16.79
C SER A 113 17.14 -17.66 -16.57
N SER A 114 17.54 -18.87 -16.17
CA SER A 114 18.94 -19.25 -16.07
C SER A 114 19.63 -19.39 -17.44
N GLY A 115 18.84 -19.65 -18.50
CA GLY A 115 19.32 -19.79 -19.87
C GLY A 115 18.26 -20.33 -20.83
N PRO A 116 18.61 -20.61 -22.08
CA PRO A 116 17.66 -21.05 -23.11
C PRO A 116 16.86 -22.31 -22.76
N GLY A 117 17.40 -23.17 -21.91
CA GLY A 117 16.73 -24.39 -21.44
C GLY A 117 15.70 -24.17 -20.35
N LEU A 118 15.50 -22.94 -19.90
CA LEU A 118 14.57 -22.56 -18.83
C LEU A 118 14.73 -23.44 -17.56
N GLY A 119 15.98 -23.79 -17.21
CA GLY A 119 16.31 -24.63 -16.05
C GLY A 119 15.70 -24.09 -14.77
N PHE A 120 15.91 -22.81 -14.51
CA PHE A 120 15.26 -22.04 -13.44
C PHE A 120 14.63 -20.78 -13.99
N LEU A 121 13.44 -20.46 -13.50
CA LEU A 121 12.71 -19.22 -13.74
C LEU A 121 12.40 -18.54 -12.42
N VAL A 122 12.53 -17.22 -12.38
CA VAL A 122 12.28 -16.43 -11.17
C VAL A 122 11.56 -15.13 -11.47
N VAL A 123 10.65 -14.75 -10.59
CA VAL A 123 10.11 -13.40 -10.47
C VAL A 123 10.58 -12.78 -9.17
N HIS A 124 10.90 -11.48 -9.17
CA HIS A 124 11.55 -10.79 -8.08
C HIS A 124 10.95 -9.41 -7.86
N ASN A 125 10.60 -9.12 -6.62
CA ASN A 125 10.35 -7.77 -6.11
C ASN A 125 11.46 -7.38 -5.15
N GLY A 126 12.12 -6.28 -5.37
CA GLY A 126 13.17 -5.80 -4.48
C GLY A 126 14.43 -5.37 -5.21
N ILE A 127 15.56 -5.38 -4.51
CA ILE A 127 16.89 -5.07 -5.05
C ILE A 127 17.91 -6.01 -4.43
N ILE A 128 18.70 -6.67 -5.26
CA ILE A 128 19.85 -7.49 -4.85
C ILE A 128 21.09 -6.59 -4.84
N THR A 129 21.55 -6.21 -3.65
CA THR A 129 22.61 -5.21 -3.50
C THR A 129 23.98 -5.72 -3.94
N ASN A 130 24.27 -7.01 -3.77
CA ASN A 130 25.52 -7.65 -4.15
C ASN A 130 25.52 -8.25 -5.59
N TYR A 131 24.51 -7.90 -6.44
CA TYR A 131 24.35 -8.50 -7.77
C TYR A 131 25.58 -8.34 -8.67
N ARG A 132 26.34 -7.23 -8.57
CA ARG A 132 27.53 -6.98 -9.39
C ARG A 132 28.64 -7.99 -9.08
N THR A 133 28.82 -8.29 -7.80
CA THR A 133 29.81 -9.28 -7.32
C THR A 133 29.43 -10.66 -7.79
N LEU A 134 28.16 -11.05 -7.62
CA LEU A 134 27.63 -12.34 -8.10
C LEU A 134 27.72 -12.46 -9.62
N ARG A 135 27.34 -11.42 -10.36
CA ARG A 135 27.47 -11.38 -11.84
C ARG A 135 28.91 -11.62 -12.28
N SER A 136 29.88 -10.94 -11.67
CA SER A 136 31.29 -11.11 -11.99
C SER A 136 31.80 -12.52 -11.69
N LEU A 137 31.35 -13.12 -10.60
CA LEU A 137 31.67 -14.51 -10.24
C LEU A 137 31.12 -15.50 -11.28
N LEU A 138 29.83 -15.37 -11.60
CA LEU A 138 29.14 -16.26 -12.55
C LEU A 138 29.68 -16.12 -13.98
N GLN A 139 30.06 -14.91 -14.41
CA GLN A 139 30.71 -14.69 -15.70
C GLN A 139 32.08 -15.36 -15.78
N LYS A 140 32.89 -15.32 -14.71
CA LYS A 140 34.17 -16.07 -14.64
C LYS A 140 33.96 -17.58 -14.75
N ASN A 141 32.81 -18.09 -14.34
CA ASN A 141 32.43 -19.50 -14.47
C ASN A 141 31.68 -19.80 -15.79
N GLY A 142 31.77 -18.93 -16.79
CA GLY A 142 31.27 -19.15 -18.14
C GLY A 142 29.79 -18.84 -18.36
N MET A 143 29.10 -18.23 -17.39
CA MET A 143 27.69 -17.82 -17.58
C MET A 143 27.59 -16.54 -18.37
N VAL A 144 26.70 -16.54 -19.37
CA VAL A 144 26.41 -15.38 -20.22
C VAL A 144 25.17 -14.67 -19.67
N PHE A 145 25.24 -13.35 -19.55
CA PHE A 145 24.15 -12.48 -19.10
C PHE A 145 23.55 -11.75 -20.29
N GLU A 146 22.22 -11.72 -20.35
CA GLU A 146 21.47 -11.15 -21.46
C GLU A 146 20.79 -9.84 -21.08
N THR A 147 20.59 -9.58 -19.77
CA THR A 147 19.85 -8.42 -19.27
C THR A 147 20.72 -7.50 -18.41
N ASP A 148 20.24 -6.28 -18.21
CA ASP A 148 20.87 -5.27 -17.35
C ASP A 148 20.29 -5.28 -15.91
N THR A 149 19.41 -6.25 -15.60
CA THR A 149 18.74 -6.31 -14.30
C THR A 149 19.62 -6.93 -13.23
N ASP A 150 19.36 -6.56 -11.99
CA ASP A 150 19.95 -7.23 -10.82
C ASP A 150 19.36 -8.65 -10.60
N THR A 151 18.19 -8.91 -11.14
CA THR A 151 17.45 -10.16 -10.95
C THR A 151 18.06 -11.36 -11.69
N GLU A 152 18.66 -11.15 -12.86
CA GLU A 152 19.19 -12.26 -13.69
C GLU A 152 20.26 -13.08 -12.97
N VAL A 153 20.95 -12.50 -11.98
CA VAL A 153 21.94 -13.26 -11.19
C VAL A 153 21.30 -14.41 -10.40
N ILE A 154 20.02 -14.30 -10.03
CA ILE A 154 19.33 -15.25 -9.16
C ILE A 154 19.12 -16.61 -9.85
N PRO A 155 18.44 -16.72 -11.01
CA PRO A 155 18.27 -18.00 -11.68
C PRO A 155 19.60 -18.58 -12.17
N LYS A 156 20.56 -17.72 -12.56
CA LYS A 156 21.90 -18.17 -12.96
C LYS A 156 22.71 -18.72 -11.78
N LEU A 157 22.61 -18.11 -10.61
CA LEU A 157 23.21 -18.65 -9.38
C LEU A 157 22.56 -19.99 -9.00
N ALA A 158 21.24 -20.11 -9.14
CA ALA A 158 20.54 -21.37 -8.89
C ALA A 158 21.05 -22.48 -9.82
N GLU A 159 21.24 -22.22 -11.11
CA GLU A 159 21.80 -23.19 -12.07
C GLU A 159 23.25 -23.50 -11.77
N TYR A 160 24.07 -22.53 -11.45
CA TYR A 160 25.45 -22.71 -11.06
C TYR A 160 25.57 -23.65 -9.83
N LEU A 161 24.81 -23.35 -8.76
CA LEU A 161 24.81 -24.17 -7.56
C LEU A 161 24.21 -25.59 -7.81
N TYR A 162 23.19 -25.69 -8.65
CA TYR A 162 22.62 -26.97 -9.05
C TYR A 162 23.67 -27.92 -9.66
N LEU A 163 24.54 -27.37 -10.51
CA LEU A 163 25.63 -28.15 -11.14
C LEU A 163 26.77 -28.43 -10.15
N GLU A 164 27.19 -27.43 -9.36
CA GLU A 164 28.27 -27.55 -8.38
C GLU A 164 27.94 -28.55 -7.26
N LEU A 165 26.69 -28.57 -6.79
CA LEU A 165 26.24 -29.50 -5.75
C LEU A 165 25.89 -30.90 -6.30
N GLY A 166 26.18 -31.18 -7.58
CA GLY A 166 25.98 -32.49 -8.19
C GLY A 166 24.50 -32.82 -8.43
N ARG A 167 23.66 -31.83 -8.73
CA ARG A 167 22.23 -31.96 -9.02
C ARG A 167 21.44 -32.47 -7.81
N PRO A 168 21.31 -31.67 -6.76
CA PRO A 168 20.62 -32.09 -5.53
C PRO A 168 19.16 -32.46 -5.81
N GLU A 169 18.65 -33.46 -5.10
CA GLU A 169 17.25 -33.92 -5.23
C GLU A 169 16.25 -32.97 -4.60
N SER A 170 16.66 -32.18 -3.59
CA SER A 170 15.79 -31.27 -2.86
C SER A 170 15.84 -29.85 -3.42
N PHE A 171 14.73 -29.41 -4.01
CA PHE A 171 14.61 -28.05 -4.53
C PHE A 171 14.71 -26.99 -3.42
N LYS A 172 14.07 -27.21 -2.27
CA LYS A 172 14.11 -26.27 -1.14
C LYS A 172 15.53 -26.07 -0.58
N ASP A 173 16.34 -27.13 -0.51
CA ASP A 173 17.70 -27.02 0.03
C ASP A 173 18.62 -26.30 -0.96
N LEU A 174 18.42 -26.50 -2.28
CA LEU A 174 19.11 -25.75 -3.31
C LEU A 174 18.80 -24.26 -3.21
N ILE A 175 17.50 -23.91 -3.09
CA ILE A 175 17.12 -22.50 -2.98
C ILE A 175 17.60 -21.87 -1.66
N ALA A 176 17.63 -22.62 -0.56
CA ALA A 176 18.24 -22.14 0.68
C ALA A 176 19.73 -21.79 0.49
N ALA A 177 20.48 -22.61 -0.28
CA ALA A 177 21.87 -22.29 -0.62
C ALA A 177 21.99 -21.05 -1.52
N VAL A 178 21.04 -20.82 -2.45
CA VAL A 178 20.95 -19.58 -3.24
C VAL A 178 20.73 -18.38 -2.34
N LEU A 179 19.74 -18.45 -1.45
CA LEU A 179 19.37 -17.34 -0.55
C LEU A 179 20.53 -16.96 0.39
N ALA A 180 21.35 -17.91 0.79
CA ALA A 180 22.54 -17.68 1.60
C ALA A 180 23.59 -16.77 0.93
N GLN A 181 23.54 -16.63 -0.39
CA GLN A 181 24.46 -15.80 -1.17
C GLN A 181 23.88 -14.43 -1.55
N LEU A 182 22.56 -14.22 -1.35
CA LEU A 182 21.90 -12.99 -1.74
C LEU A 182 21.91 -11.97 -0.61
N GLU A 183 22.23 -10.73 -0.94
CA GLU A 183 22.12 -9.58 -0.04
C GLU A 183 21.11 -8.58 -0.58
N GLY A 184 20.26 -8.03 0.32
CA GLY A 184 19.27 -7.02 -0.03
C GLY A 184 17.86 -7.37 0.40
N ALA A 185 16.88 -6.61 -0.10
CA ALA A 185 15.47 -6.85 0.15
C ALA A 185 14.85 -7.54 -1.08
N TYR A 186 14.14 -8.65 -0.85
CA TYR A 186 13.53 -9.42 -1.94
C TYR A 186 12.24 -10.14 -1.52
N ALA A 187 11.37 -10.35 -2.49
CA ALA A 187 10.38 -11.41 -2.54
C ALA A 187 10.58 -12.15 -3.86
N LEU A 188 10.72 -13.46 -3.80
CA LEU A 188 11.08 -14.32 -4.93
C LEU A 188 10.07 -15.45 -5.07
N VAL A 189 9.71 -15.79 -6.32
CA VAL A 189 9.03 -17.04 -6.63
C VAL A 189 9.80 -17.76 -7.72
N PHE A 190 10.16 -19.01 -7.45
CA PHE A 190 10.93 -19.89 -8.32
C PHE A 190 10.07 -20.99 -8.93
N GLN A 191 10.37 -21.29 -10.16
CA GLN A 191 9.88 -22.43 -10.91
C GLN A 191 11.05 -23.08 -11.64
N SER A 192 11.06 -24.40 -11.79
CA SER A 192 12.18 -25.10 -12.42
C SER A 192 11.72 -26.27 -13.28
N SER A 193 12.40 -26.46 -14.41
CA SER A 193 12.23 -27.66 -15.24
C SER A 193 12.96 -28.90 -14.66
N TYR A 194 13.92 -28.69 -13.75
CA TYR A 194 14.60 -29.77 -13.03
C TYR A 194 13.76 -30.34 -11.89
N TYR A 195 12.79 -29.55 -11.38
CA TYR A 195 11.87 -29.93 -10.31
C TYR A 195 10.43 -29.72 -10.79
N PRO A 196 9.96 -30.56 -11.74
CA PRO A 196 8.65 -30.34 -12.36
C PRO A 196 7.51 -30.51 -11.36
N GLY A 197 6.59 -29.56 -11.36
CA GLY A 197 5.45 -29.55 -10.43
C GLY A 197 5.78 -29.04 -9.02
N GLU A 198 6.98 -28.50 -8.81
CA GLU A 198 7.33 -27.82 -7.57
C GLU A 198 7.40 -26.30 -7.77
N MET A 199 7.12 -25.57 -6.70
CA MET A 199 7.27 -24.10 -6.65
C MET A 199 7.85 -23.70 -5.31
N ILE A 200 8.78 -22.75 -5.31
CA ILE A 200 9.32 -22.17 -4.09
C ILE A 200 9.12 -20.67 -4.08
N ALA A 201 8.68 -20.17 -2.93
CA ALA A 201 8.58 -18.75 -2.68
C ALA A 201 9.32 -18.38 -1.41
N CYS A 202 9.94 -17.20 -1.39
CA CYS A 202 10.66 -16.73 -0.20
C CYS A 202 10.62 -15.21 -0.10
N LYS A 203 10.81 -14.72 1.11
CA LYS A 203 10.71 -13.29 1.42
C LYS A 203 11.84 -12.84 2.35
N ASN A 204 12.40 -11.68 2.03
CA ASN A 204 13.20 -10.85 2.93
C ASN A 204 12.99 -9.38 2.60
N GLY A 205 12.23 -8.64 3.41
CA GLY A 205 11.99 -7.20 3.26
C GLY A 205 10.88 -6.80 2.29
N SER A 206 10.59 -7.55 1.21
CA SER A 206 9.48 -7.28 0.30
C SER A 206 8.24 -8.13 0.63
N PRO A 207 7.00 -7.62 0.48
CA PRO A 207 5.79 -8.36 0.86
C PRO A 207 5.54 -9.57 -0.04
N LEU A 208 5.10 -10.68 0.58
CA LEU A 208 4.62 -11.88 -0.12
C LEU A 208 3.63 -12.63 0.78
N ILE A 209 2.50 -13.03 0.21
CA ILE A 209 1.44 -13.78 0.89
C ILE A 209 1.09 -15.04 0.10
N LEU A 210 0.68 -16.08 0.81
CA LEU A 210 0.18 -17.34 0.26
C LEU A 210 -1.31 -17.47 0.54
N GLY A 211 -2.13 -17.60 -0.51
CA GLY A 211 -3.54 -17.96 -0.41
C GLY A 211 -3.77 -19.43 -0.71
N ALA A 212 -4.69 -20.07 -0.01
CA ALA A 212 -5.03 -21.47 -0.22
C ALA A 212 -6.54 -21.67 -0.41
N CYS A 213 -6.94 -22.40 -1.46
CA CYS A 213 -8.29 -22.86 -1.73
C CYS A 213 -8.38 -24.38 -1.54
N SER A 214 -9.45 -24.86 -0.88
CA SER A 214 -9.71 -26.29 -0.70
C SER A 214 -10.97 -26.75 -1.42
N PHE A 215 -11.12 -28.05 -1.68
CA PHE A 215 -12.33 -28.64 -2.30
C PHE A 215 -13.63 -28.32 -1.53
N ALA A 216 -13.55 -28.12 -0.22
CA ALA A 216 -14.71 -27.83 0.62
C ALA A 216 -15.31 -26.42 0.36
N ASP A 217 -14.53 -25.51 -0.19
CA ASP A 217 -14.95 -24.12 -0.42
C ASP A 217 -15.72 -23.96 -1.75
N GLU A 218 -15.57 -24.88 -2.71
CA GLU A 218 -16.24 -24.81 -4.03
C GLU A 218 -17.72 -25.29 -4.00
N ASP A 219 -18.07 -26.26 -3.14
CA ASP A 219 -19.44 -26.81 -3.06
C ASP A 219 -20.39 -25.98 -2.15
N ALA A 220 -19.84 -25.11 -1.32
CA ALA A 220 -20.61 -24.21 -0.47
C ALA A 220 -20.78 -22.85 -1.15
N GLY A 221 -21.65 -22.76 -2.16
CA GLY A 221 -21.96 -21.51 -2.85
C GLY A 221 -22.05 -20.30 -1.92
N GLY A 222 -20.96 -19.65 -1.66
CA GLY A 222 -20.84 -18.31 -1.09
C GLY A 222 -21.27 -18.12 0.35
N ALA A 223 -21.14 -19.10 1.28
CA ALA A 223 -21.20 -18.80 2.72
C ALA A 223 -20.87 -20.04 3.58
N SER A 224 -19.63 -20.36 3.80
CA SER A 224 -19.25 -21.22 4.93
C SER A 224 -18.49 -20.42 5.99
N GLN A 225 -19.20 -19.94 6.97
CA GLN A 225 -18.63 -19.59 8.27
C GLN A 225 -18.18 -20.89 8.95
N GLY A 226 -16.87 -21.04 9.18
CA GLY A 226 -16.36 -21.97 10.17
C GLY A 226 -15.68 -23.25 9.70
N GLY A 227 -15.13 -23.31 8.48
CA GLY A 227 -14.25 -24.42 8.06
C GLY A 227 -12.90 -24.34 8.77
N THR A 228 -12.49 -25.42 9.45
CA THR A 228 -11.14 -25.53 10.04
C THR A 228 -10.10 -25.39 8.92
N PRO A 229 -9.13 -24.49 9.02
CA PRO A 229 -8.10 -24.34 7.98
C PRO A 229 -7.36 -25.67 7.77
N PRO A 230 -6.89 -25.96 6.53
CA PRO A 230 -6.16 -27.19 6.26
C PRO A 230 -4.95 -27.31 7.20
N ARG A 231 -4.75 -28.49 7.77
CA ARG A 231 -3.66 -28.75 8.74
C ARG A 231 -2.32 -28.49 8.05
N VAL A 232 -1.60 -27.54 8.60
CA VAL A 232 -0.22 -27.22 8.22
C VAL A 232 0.72 -28.19 8.92
N GLY A 233 1.73 -28.69 8.20
CA GLY A 233 2.88 -29.30 8.84
C GLY A 233 3.12 -30.79 8.63
N SER A 234 2.29 -31.51 7.87
CA SER A 234 2.69 -32.79 7.32
C SER A 234 2.39 -32.80 5.82
N LEU A 235 3.31 -33.23 5.01
CA LEU A 235 3.06 -33.65 3.63
C LEU A 235 1.99 -34.75 3.70
N SER A 236 0.71 -34.38 3.65
CA SER A 236 -0.38 -35.33 3.60
C SER A 236 -0.33 -36.07 2.28
N ALA A 237 -0.65 -37.36 2.29
CA ALA A 237 -0.61 -38.18 1.07
C ALA A 237 -1.54 -37.58 -0.01
N PRO A 238 -1.16 -37.63 -1.30
CA PRO A 238 -1.96 -37.09 -2.40
C PRO A 238 -3.34 -37.72 -2.42
N GLY A 239 -4.40 -36.90 -2.31
CA GLY A 239 -5.79 -37.34 -2.49
C GLY A 239 -6.65 -37.39 -1.25
N GLU A 240 -6.20 -36.88 -0.08
CA GLU A 240 -7.08 -36.76 1.08
C GLU A 240 -8.10 -35.57 0.91
N PRO A 241 -9.36 -35.76 1.37
CA PRO A 241 -10.34 -34.66 1.39
C PRO A 241 -9.80 -33.49 2.22
N GLY A 242 -9.83 -32.26 1.68
CA GLY A 242 -9.34 -31.06 2.34
C GLY A 242 -7.94 -30.59 1.94
N GLN A 243 -7.30 -31.24 0.98
CA GLN A 243 -6.09 -30.67 0.37
C GLN A 243 -6.44 -29.46 -0.49
N PRO A 244 -5.61 -28.41 -0.46
CA PRO A 244 -5.79 -27.27 -1.37
C PRO A 244 -5.75 -27.71 -2.83
N ILE A 245 -6.71 -27.25 -3.62
CA ILE A 245 -6.76 -27.49 -5.06
C ILE A 245 -5.89 -26.48 -5.78
N GLU A 246 -5.92 -25.24 -5.29
CA GLU A 246 -5.19 -24.12 -5.85
C GLU A 246 -4.49 -23.35 -4.74
N LEU A 247 -3.26 -22.97 -5.02
CA LEU A 247 -2.48 -22.09 -4.17
C LEU A 247 -2.08 -20.86 -4.99
N PHE A 248 -2.15 -19.71 -4.35
CA PHE A 248 -1.84 -18.42 -4.93
C PHE A 248 -0.75 -17.75 -4.12
N LEU A 249 0.25 -17.18 -4.79
CA LEU A 249 1.25 -16.34 -4.19
C LEU A 249 1.15 -14.93 -4.76
N SER A 250 1.10 -13.93 -3.91
CA SER A 250 1.04 -12.55 -4.37
C SER A 250 1.79 -11.60 -3.45
N SER A 251 2.29 -10.53 -4.03
CA SER A 251 2.84 -9.40 -3.28
C SER A 251 1.77 -8.49 -2.67
N ASP A 252 0.49 -8.72 -2.99
CA ASP A 252 -0.63 -7.93 -2.48
C ASP A 252 -1.91 -8.78 -2.36
N ALA A 253 -2.68 -8.52 -1.30
CA ALA A 253 -3.93 -9.23 -1.03
C ALA A 253 -5.01 -8.99 -2.10
N SER A 254 -5.00 -7.83 -2.78
CA SER A 254 -5.98 -7.47 -3.80
C SER A 254 -6.03 -8.44 -4.99
N ALA A 255 -4.92 -9.12 -5.29
CA ALA A 255 -4.87 -10.11 -6.36
C ALA A 255 -5.32 -11.51 -5.92
N ILE A 256 -5.41 -11.78 -4.61
CA ILE A 256 -5.78 -13.11 -4.07
C ILE A 256 -7.24 -13.17 -3.61
N VAL A 257 -7.80 -12.05 -3.12
CA VAL A 257 -9.08 -12.03 -2.38
C VAL A 257 -10.27 -12.59 -3.18
N GLU A 258 -10.26 -12.52 -4.52
CA GLU A 258 -11.29 -13.12 -5.36
C GLU A 258 -11.20 -14.66 -5.44
N HIS A 259 -10.05 -15.22 -5.06
CA HIS A 259 -9.82 -16.66 -5.07
C HIS A 259 -9.98 -17.26 -3.66
N THR A 260 -9.45 -16.57 -2.65
CA THR A 260 -9.57 -17.00 -1.25
C THR A 260 -9.37 -15.84 -0.29
N LYS A 261 -10.11 -15.86 0.83
CA LYS A 261 -9.90 -14.94 1.96
C LYS A 261 -8.92 -15.51 3.00
N ASN A 262 -8.55 -16.79 2.90
CA ASN A 262 -7.64 -17.46 3.83
C ASN A 262 -6.20 -17.33 3.31
N VAL A 263 -5.37 -16.58 4.03
CA VAL A 263 -3.99 -16.32 3.63
C VAL A 263 -2.99 -16.57 4.76
N VAL A 264 -1.78 -16.93 4.37
CA VAL A 264 -0.59 -16.94 5.23
C VAL A 264 0.28 -15.76 4.82
N VAL A 265 0.55 -14.85 5.75
CA VAL A 265 1.50 -13.75 5.52
C VAL A 265 2.89 -14.26 5.86
N LEU A 266 3.78 -14.26 4.87
CA LEU A 266 5.16 -14.68 5.09
C LEU A 266 5.94 -13.63 5.88
N GLU A 267 6.79 -14.09 6.78
CA GLU A 267 7.77 -13.26 7.49
C GLU A 267 9.14 -13.28 6.79
N ASN A 268 10.04 -12.40 7.22
CA ASN A 268 11.40 -12.39 6.69
C ASN A 268 12.11 -13.72 7.00
N ASP A 269 12.94 -14.15 6.07
CA ASP A 269 13.68 -15.42 6.12
C ASP A 269 12.76 -16.65 6.11
N GLU A 270 11.52 -16.50 5.66
CA GLU A 270 10.63 -17.63 5.43
C GLU A 270 10.63 -18.05 3.97
N LEU A 271 10.58 -19.38 3.79
CA LEU A 271 10.51 -20.06 2.52
C LEU A 271 9.28 -20.96 2.50
N VAL A 272 8.47 -20.86 1.46
CA VAL A 272 7.36 -21.79 1.16
C VAL A 272 7.81 -22.73 0.08
N HIS A 273 7.64 -24.02 0.31
CA HIS A 273 7.81 -25.09 -0.70
C HIS A 273 6.45 -25.71 -0.99
N ILE A 274 6.07 -25.68 -2.26
CA ILE A 274 4.80 -26.23 -2.76
C ILE A 274 5.14 -27.43 -3.65
N VAL A 275 4.55 -28.57 -3.31
CA VAL A 275 4.74 -29.83 -4.04
C VAL A 275 3.55 -30.77 -3.81
N ASP A 276 3.11 -31.49 -4.82
CA ASP A 276 2.06 -32.52 -4.74
C ASP A 276 0.73 -32.06 -4.11
N GLY A 277 0.34 -30.79 -4.36
CA GLY A 277 -0.88 -30.19 -3.82
C GLY A 277 -0.79 -29.81 -2.34
N ALA A 278 0.37 -29.89 -1.73
CA ALA A 278 0.64 -29.48 -0.35
C ALA A 278 1.68 -28.35 -0.32
N TYR A 279 1.73 -27.63 0.80
CA TYR A 279 2.78 -26.66 1.03
C TYR A 279 3.38 -26.80 2.43
N GLY A 280 4.66 -26.48 2.54
CA GLY A 280 5.37 -26.38 3.81
C GLY A 280 6.00 -24.99 3.95
N VAL A 281 5.95 -24.44 5.15
CA VAL A 281 6.63 -23.18 5.48
C VAL A 281 7.85 -23.48 6.33
N TYR A 282 8.98 -22.91 5.93
CA TYR A 282 10.28 -23.13 6.57
C TYR A 282 10.90 -21.79 6.90
N LYS A 283 11.66 -21.71 7.99
CA LYS A 283 12.46 -20.55 8.35
C LYS A 283 13.93 -20.85 8.15
N LEU A 284 14.62 -19.93 7.48
CA LEU A 284 16.08 -19.97 7.41
C LEU A 284 16.66 -19.51 8.75
N THR A 285 17.52 -20.31 9.33
CA THR A 285 18.19 -20.01 10.59
C THR A 285 19.68 -20.27 10.45
N GLU A 286 20.51 -19.49 11.13
CA GLU A 286 21.94 -19.77 11.20
C GLU A 286 22.16 -21.04 12.06
N GLY A 287 22.67 -22.09 11.45
CA GLY A 287 23.05 -23.34 12.10
C GLY A 287 24.57 -23.45 12.29
N SER A 288 25.04 -24.49 12.98
CA SER A 288 26.43 -24.72 13.28
C SER A 288 27.32 -25.00 12.05
N SER A 289 26.72 -25.36 10.91
CA SER A 289 27.39 -25.70 9.62
C SER A 289 26.93 -24.80 8.45
N GLY A 290 26.17 -23.76 8.69
CA GLY A 290 25.60 -22.86 7.67
C GLY A 290 24.13 -22.59 7.90
N GLN A 291 23.41 -22.09 6.89
CA GLN A 291 21.97 -21.88 6.98
C GLN A 291 21.22 -23.21 6.99
N GLU A 292 20.31 -23.38 7.95
CA GLU A 292 19.44 -24.55 8.10
C GLU A 292 17.98 -24.15 7.92
N LEU A 293 17.20 -25.03 7.25
CA LEU A 293 15.75 -24.88 7.10
C LEU A 293 15.04 -25.56 8.26
N ARG A 294 14.33 -24.80 9.08
CA ARG A 294 13.45 -25.32 10.14
C ARG A 294 11.99 -25.20 9.72
N SER A 295 11.27 -26.32 9.75
CA SER A 295 9.83 -26.36 9.47
C SER A 295 9.05 -25.57 10.51
N ILE A 296 8.11 -24.75 10.05
CA ILE A 296 7.13 -24.05 10.90
C ILE A 296 5.86 -24.90 10.96
N ALA A 297 5.58 -25.48 12.11
CA ALA A 297 4.45 -26.40 12.29
C ALA A 297 3.07 -25.74 12.12
N ASN A 298 2.92 -24.46 12.49
CA ASN A 298 1.67 -23.70 12.41
C ASN A 298 1.96 -22.28 11.94
N PRO A 299 2.04 -22.00 10.62
CA PRO A 299 2.08 -20.63 10.14
C PRO A 299 0.78 -19.90 10.50
N ALA A 300 0.91 -18.61 10.81
CA ALA A 300 -0.22 -17.79 11.20
C ALA A 300 -1.17 -17.58 10.01
N PHE A 301 -2.35 -18.20 10.06
CA PHE A 301 -3.42 -17.91 9.13
C PHE A 301 -4.10 -16.59 9.50
N MET A 302 -4.37 -15.79 8.50
CA MET A 302 -5.13 -14.57 8.59
C MET A 302 -6.30 -14.63 7.61
N GLN A 303 -7.49 -14.22 8.07
CA GLN A 303 -8.63 -14.05 7.19
C GLN A 303 -8.62 -12.61 6.68
N LEU A 304 -8.66 -12.43 5.37
CA LEU A 304 -8.77 -11.10 4.76
C LEU A 304 -10.18 -10.56 4.97
N GLU A 305 -10.28 -9.37 5.55
CA GLU A 305 -11.56 -8.66 5.75
C GLU A 305 -12.03 -7.89 4.50
N LEU A 306 -11.21 -7.90 3.42
CA LEU A 306 -11.51 -7.22 2.17
C LEU A 306 -12.67 -7.88 1.42
N GLU A 307 -13.61 -7.06 0.95
CA GLU A 307 -14.66 -7.50 0.03
C GLU A 307 -14.22 -7.29 -1.44
N VAL A 308 -14.74 -8.14 -2.34
CA VAL A 308 -14.34 -8.08 -3.76
C VAL A 308 -14.79 -6.77 -4.41
N GLU A 309 -15.94 -6.23 -4.00
CA GLU A 309 -16.49 -4.98 -4.46
C GLU A 309 -15.57 -3.78 -4.15
N GLU A 310 -14.88 -3.80 -3.02
CA GLU A 310 -13.95 -2.72 -2.62
C GLU A 310 -12.76 -2.61 -3.56
N ILE A 311 -12.33 -3.71 -4.15
CA ILE A 311 -11.17 -3.77 -5.05
C ILE A 311 -11.54 -3.66 -6.53
N MET A 312 -12.82 -3.55 -6.86
CA MET A 312 -13.29 -3.34 -8.23
C MET A 312 -13.36 -1.85 -8.56
N LYS A 313 -13.10 -1.48 -9.82
CA LYS A 313 -13.25 -0.08 -10.29
C LYS A 313 -14.71 0.41 -10.29
N GLY A 314 -15.67 -0.52 -10.35
CA GLY A 314 -17.08 -0.16 -10.50
C GLY A 314 -17.32 0.61 -11.81
N GLU A 315 -18.07 1.71 -11.73
CA GLU A 315 -18.42 2.58 -12.85
C GLU A 315 -17.31 3.56 -13.26
N TYR A 316 -16.17 3.58 -12.54
CA TYR A 316 -15.10 4.53 -12.79
C TYR A 316 -14.09 4.01 -13.82
N ASP A 317 -13.57 4.89 -14.65
CA ASP A 317 -12.55 4.56 -15.65
C ASP A 317 -11.21 4.19 -15.01
N HIS A 318 -10.88 4.80 -13.86
CA HIS A 318 -9.61 4.64 -13.13
C HIS A 318 -9.82 4.49 -11.63
N PHE A 319 -8.97 3.71 -10.97
CA PHE A 319 -8.99 3.55 -9.51
C PHE A 319 -8.84 4.87 -8.77
N MET A 320 -7.92 5.73 -9.20
CA MET A 320 -7.69 7.01 -8.54
C MET A 320 -8.97 7.88 -8.49
N ILE A 321 -9.75 7.93 -9.57
CA ILE A 321 -11.00 8.71 -9.56
C ILE A 321 -12.03 8.07 -8.61
N LYS A 322 -12.15 6.74 -8.59
CA LYS A 322 -12.97 6.02 -7.60
C LYS A 322 -12.55 6.43 -6.17
N GLU A 323 -11.27 6.34 -5.87
CA GLU A 323 -10.71 6.62 -4.54
C GLU A 323 -10.85 8.10 -4.12
N ILE A 324 -10.86 9.04 -5.09
CA ILE A 324 -11.20 10.43 -4.84
C ILE A 324 -12.65 10.55 -4.38
N PHE A 325 -13.59 9.87 -5.05
CA PHE A 325 -15.01 9.90 -4.69
C PHE A 325 -15.33 9.10 -3.41
N GLU A 326 -14.50 8.15 -3.03
CA GLU A 326 -14.62 7.40 -1.77
C GLU A 326 -14.13 8.18 -0.53
N GLN A 327 -13.48 9.33 -0.69
CA GLN A 327 -12.92 10.07 0.44
C GLN A 327 -13.95 10.43 1.54
N PRO A 328 -15.19 10.87 1.26
CA PRO A 328 -16.17 11.12 2.31
C PRO A 328 -16.43 9.91 3.19
N GLU A 329 -16.55 8.74 2.57
CA GLU A 329 -16.75 7.49 3.28
C GLU A 329 -15.47 7.07 4.04
N SER A 330 -14.31 7.08 3.40
CA SER A 330 -13.03 6.69 4.04
C SER A 330 -12.71 7.55 5.26
N ILE A 331 -13.01 8.87 5.21
CA ILE A 331 -12.86 9.79 6.33
C ILE A 331 -13.84 9.43 7.46
N THR A 332 -15.08 9.09 7.12
CA THR A 332 -16.08 8.64 8.09
C THR A 332 -15.62 7.36 8.79
N GLN A 333 -15.12 6.38 8.04
CA GLN A 333 -14.57 5.14 8.59
C GLN A 333 -13.32 5.39 9.46
N THR A 334 -12.45 6.31 9.03
CA THR A 334 -11.28 6.72 9.82
C THR A 334 -11.66 7.29 11.19
N MET A 335 -12.75 8.06 11.27
CA MET A 335 -13.24 8.67 12.52
C MET A 335 -14.16 7.76 13.34
N ARG A 336 -14.69 6.69 12.74
CA ARG A 336 -15.66 5.79 13.37
C ARG A 336 -15.12 5.18 14.66
N GLY A 337 -15.89 5.31 15.77
CA GLY A 337 -15.50 4.84 17.09
C GLY A 337 -14.36 5.59 17.75
N ARG A 338 -13.80 6.62 17.10
CA ARG A 338 -12.67 7.42 17.59
C ARG A 338 -13.04 8.84 17.96
N ILE A 339 -14.03 9.44 17.27
CA ILE A 339 -14.62 10.70 17.63
C ILE A 339 -15.99 10.40 18.24
N LEU A 340 -16.12 10.69 19.53
CA LEU A 340 -17.34 10.46 20.30
C LEU A 340 -17.99 11.79 20.63
N VAL A 341 -19.33 11.80 20.60
CA VAL A 341 -20.14 12.95 20.98
C VAL A 341 -20.48 12.82 22.48
N THR A 342 -20.24 13.88 23.24
CA THR A 342 -20.60 13.96 24.66
C THR A 342 -21.81 14.86 24.83
N ASP A 343 -22.81 14.42 25.62
CA ASP A 343 -23.94 15.29 25.92
C ASP A 343 -23.47 16.50 26.75
N ALA A 344 -23.69 17.69 26.23
CA ALA A 344 -23.45 18.93 26.96
C ALA A 344 -24.58 19.12 28.01
N GLU A 345 -24.20 18.97 29.28
CA GLU A 345 -24.98 19.31 30.49
C GLU A 345 -26.34 18.62 30.73
N GLY A 346 -26.40 17.85 31.81
CA GLY A 346 -27.48 17.79 32.84
C GLY A 346 -28.95 17.81 32.45
N GLY A 347 -29.33 17.36 31.26
CA GLY A 347 -30.73 17.15 30.91
C GLY A 347 -31.13 15.70 31.12
N ARG A 348 -32.02 15.40 32.10
CA ARG A 348 -32.61 14.08 32.31
C ARG A 348 -33.16 13.51 30.98
N PRO A 349 -32.84 12.27 30.62
CA PRO A 349 -33.43 11.66 29.44
C PRO A 349 -34.94 11.41 29.69
N SER A 350 -35.76 11.97 28.82
CA SER A 350 -37.14 11.57 28.66
C SER A 350 -37.18 10.28 27.82
N SER A 351 -37.49 9.17 28.50
CA SER A 351 -37.78 7.81 27.98
C SER A 351 -36.60 7.01 27.38
N PRO A 352 -36.52 5.72 27.76
CA PRO A 352 -35.48 4.81 27.24
C PRO A 352 -35.80 4.39 25.82
N PRO A 353 -34.82 4.34 24.90
CA PRO A 353 -34.99 3.72 23.61
C PRO A 353 -35.04 2.19 23.74
N ALA A 354 -35.87 1.58 22.89
CA ALA A 354 -36.05 0.14 22.80
C ALA A 354 -34.75 -0.59 22.50
N VAL A 355 -34.60 -1.71 23.15
CA VAL A 355 -33.48 -2.66 23.14
C VAL A 355 -32.97 -2.98 21.73
N LEU A 356 -31.66 -2.76 21.50
CA LEU A 356 -30.87 -3.46 20.50
C LEU A 356 -29.75 -4.22 21.20
N PRO A 357 -29.38 -5.42 20.74
CA PRO A 357 -28.43 -6.28 21.47
C PRO A 357 -27.00 -5.76 21.29
N SER A 358 -26.29 -5.71 22.43
CA SER A 358 -24.90 -5.29 22.60
C SER A 358 -23.90 -6.40 22.24
N PRO A 359 -22.58 -6.02 22.10
CA PRO A 359 -21.71 -6.42 23.19
C PRO A 359 -21.17 -5.21 23.95
N SER A 360 -21.43 -5.24 25.24
CA SER A 360 -21.01 -4.31 26.26
C SER A 360 -19.57 -4.55 26.67
N GLU A 361 -18.75 -3.54 26.67
CA GLU A 361 -17.68 -3.40 27.65
C GLU A 361 -17.89 -2.06 28.37
N ASP A 362 -18.32 -2.17 29.61
CA ASP A 362 -18.48 -1.06 30.54
C ASP A 362 -17.10 -0.48 30.87
N LEU A 363 -16.74 0.64 30.29
CA LEU A 363 -15.63 1.48 30.74
C LEU A 363 -16.09 2.26 31.98
N HIS A 364 -15.85 1.69 33.15
CA HIS A 364 -16.09 2.32 34.43
C HIS A 364 -15.03 3.41 34.69
N CYS A 365 -15.42 4.68 34.58
CA CYS A 365 -14.63 5.80 35.12
C CYS A 365 -14.99 6.03 36.58
N PRO A 366 -14.03 6.04 37.52
CA PRO A 366 -14.32 6.37 38.90
C PRO A 366 -14.49 7.88 39.07
N GLY A 367 -15.74 8.35 39.21
CA GLY A 367 -16.06 9.75 39.52
C GLY A 367 -17.35 10.24 38.86
N GLY A 368 -18.48 9.79 39.33
CA GLY A 368 -19.81 10.37 39.43
C GLY A 368 -20.32 11.39 38.40
N SER A 369 -20.51 11.01 37.13
CA SER A 369 -21.64 11.40 36.28
C SER A 369 -21.58 10.47 35.06
N GLU A 370 -22.66 9.70 34.80
CA GLU A 370 -22.81 8.91 33.57
C GLU A 370 -22.84 9.83 32.36
N VAL A 371 -21.72 9.96 31.68
CA VAL A 371 -21.62 10.63 30.38
C VAL A 371 -21.94 9.58 29.32
N THR A 372 -23.10 9.67 28.69
CA THR A 372 -23.46 8.79 27.58
C THR A 372 -22.60 9.20 26.36
N LEU A 373 -21.68 8.35 25.97
CA LEU A 373 -20.87 8.54 24.78
C LEU A 373 -21.61 7.95 23.56
N LEU A 374 -21.87 8.77 22.55
CA LEU A 374 -22.46 8.35 21.29
C LEU A 374 -21.41 8.38 20.18
N SER A 375 -21.44 7.39 19.29
CA SER A 375 -20.61 7.44 18.09
C SER A 375 -21.04 8.63 17.20
N LEU A 376 -20.10 9.21 16.45
CA LEU A 376 -20.38 10.29 15.50
C LEU A 376 -21.49 9.88 14.51
N GLU A 377 -21.45 8.64 14.01
CA GLU A 377 -22.47 8.08 13.11
C GLU A 377 -23.85 8.02 13.76
N GLY A 378 -23.92 7.61 15.02
CA GLY A 378 -25.17 7.60 15.81
C GLY A 378 -25.73 9.01 16.02
N ALA A 379 -24.87 10.00 16.23
CA ALA A 379 -25.26 11.40 16.38
C ALA A 379 -25.79 11.98 15.07
N LEU A 380 -25.12 11.68 13.94
CA LEU A 380 -25.58 12.09 12.59
C LEU A 380 -26.92 11.46 12.23
N LYS A 381 -27.11 10.16 12.44
CA LYS A 381 -28.37 9.44 12.19
C LYS A 381 -29.53 9.94 13.07
N SER A 382 -29.24 10.44 14.27
CA SER A 382 -30.25 11.00 15.18
C SER A 382 -30.67 12.43 14.84
N GLY A 383 -30.09 13.06 13.81
CA GLY A 383 -30.42 14.44 13.40
C GLY A 383 -29.96 15.52 14.40
N ARG A 384 -29.01 15.20 15.29
CA ARG A 384 -28.50 16.16 16.28
C ARG A 384 -27.72 17.29 15.62
N ASP A 385 -27.93 18.51 16.11
CA ASP A 385 -27.13 19.68 15.68
C ASP A 385 -25.68 19.57 16.22
N LEU A 386 -24.76 19.13 15.39
CA LEU A 386 -23.36 18.94 15.75
C LEU A 386 -22.65 20.24 16.14
N SER A 387 -23.19 21.42 15.77
CA SER A 387 -22.60 22.72 16.09
C SER A 387 -22.57 22.99 17.60
N ARG A 388 -23.48 22.38 18.35
CA ARG A 388 -23.66 22.56 19.81
C ARG A 388 -23.16 21.43 20.66
N GLN A 389 -22.64 20.38 20.04
CA GLN A 389 -22.16 19.20 20.76
C GLN A 389 -20.68 19.36 21.18
N ASN A 390 -20.32 18.71 22.27
CA ASN A 390 -18.93 18.50 22.65
C ASN A 390 -18.43 17.18 22.13
N PHE A 391 -17.14 17.10 21.87
CA PHE A 391 -16.51 15.91 21.28
C PHE A 391 -15.33 15.44 22.14
N LYS A 392 -15.06 14.16 22.07
CA LYS A 392 -13.88 13.53 22.66
C LYS A 392 -13.23 12.60 21.63
N VAL A 393 -11.89 12.56 21.61
CA VAL A 393 -11.13 11.61 20.80
C VAL A 393 -10.66 10.46 21.68
N VAL A 394 -10.85 9.22 21.19
CA VAL A 394 -10.38 8.01 21.85
C VAL A 394 -9.58 7.17 20.85
N LEU A 395 -8.32 6.90 21.16
CA LEU A 395 -7.40 6.08 20.35
C LEU A 395 -6.91 4.91 21.18
N GLY A 396 -7.67 3.83 21.22
CA GLY A 396 -7.39 2.65 22.06
C GLY A 396 -5.99 2.06 21.85
N GLY A 397 -5.50 2.02 20.61
CA GLY A 397 -4.17 1.52 20.27
C GLY A 397 -2.99 2.34 20.84
N LEU A 398 -3.25 3.54 21.33
CA LEU A 398 -2.23 4.42 21.94
C LEU A 398 -2.40 4.59 23.46
N ALA A 399 -3.48 4.09 24.03
CA ALA A 399 -3.86 4.38 25.42
C ALA A 399 -2.75 4.05 26.44
N SER A 400 -2.05 2.93 26.25
CA SER A 400 -0.96 2.50 27.15
C SER A 400 0.31 3.35 27.06
N HIS A 401 0.50 4.10 25.97
CA HIS A 401 1.70 4.92 25.72
C HIS A 401 1.41 6.43 25.65
N MET A 402 0.16 6.82 25.89
CA MET A 402 -0.24 8.22 25.79
C MET A 402 0.55 9.12 26.75
N HIS A 403 0.80 8.66 27.95
CA HIS A 403 1.60 9.39 28.94
C HIS A 403 3.04 9.62 28.47
N ASP A 404 3.68 8.60 27.87
CA ASP A 404 5.04 8.70 27.36
C ASP A 404 5.12 9.67 26.18
N MET A 405 4.11 9.62 25.29
CA MET A 405 4.01 10.55 24.17
C MET A 405 3.82 12.01 24.63
N GLN A 406 3.02 12.25 25.66
CA GLN A 406 2.76 13.59 26.19
C GLN A 406 3.97 14.21 26.88
N HIS A 407 4.84 13.40 27.46
CA HIS A 407 6.03 13.83 28.22
C HIS A 407 7.32 13.62 27.45
N GLY A 408 7.24 13.18 26.21
CA GLY A 408 8.38 13.01 25.32
C GLY A 408 9.04 14.34 24.96
N ARG A 409 10.33 14.28 24.63
CA ARG A 409 11.15 15.44 24.28
C ARG A 409 10.70 16.11 22.98
N ARG A 410 10.39 15.29 21.96
CA ARG A 410 9.96 15.72 20.63
C ARG A 410 9.23 14.56 19.93
N LEU A 411 8.42 14.92 18.94
CA LEU A 411 7.83 13.98 18.02
C LEU A 411 8.62 13.98 16.71
N ILE A 412 8.97 12.80 16.22
CA ILE A 412 9.68 12.63 14.95
C ILE A 412 8.73 11.88 13.99
N LEU A 413 8.23 12.58 12.97
CA LEU A 413 7.37 11.99 11.96
C LEU A 413 8.24 11.51 10.80
N THR A 414 8.28 10.20 10.57
CA THR A 414 9.14 9.57 9.57
C THR A 414 8.28 8.89 8.50
N ALA A 415 8.47 9.27 7.23
CA ALA A 415 7.69 8.73 6.12
C ALA A 415 8.38 8.97 4.76
N CYS A 416 7.71 8.51 3.67
CA CYS A 416 8.08 8.77 2.28
C CYS A 416 6.86 9.30 1.50
N GLY A 417 7.09 10.13 0.47
CA GLY A 417 6.08 10.57 -0.50
C GLY A 417 4.86 11.26 0.14
N SER A 418 3.66 10.85 -0.27
CA SER A 418 2.39 11.39 0.26
C SER A 418 2.25 11.22 1.77
N SER A 419 2.78 10.13 2.34
CA SER A 419 2.79 9.94 3.79
C SER A 419 3.70 10.95 4.51
N TYR A 420 4.80 11.38 3.90
CA TYR A 420 5.61 12.48 4.42
C TYR A 420 4.84 13.81 4.37
N HIS A 421 4.12 14.08 3.27
CA HIS A 421 3.29 15.28 3.15
C HIS A 421 2.13 15.26 4.15
N SER A 422 1.58 14.12 4.53
CA SER A 422 0.56 14.04 5.60
C SER A 422 1.13 14.46 6.96
N GLY A 423 2.37 14.06 7.25
CA GLY A 423 3.11 14.53 8.43
C GLY A 423 3.35 16.04 8.40
N LEU A 424 3.74 16.58 7.23
CA LEU A 424 3.93 18.02 7.02
C LEU A 424 2.62 18.80 7.23
N ALA A 425 1.49 18.28 6.75
CA ALA A 425 0.17 18.89 6.94
C ALA A 425 -0.26 18.94 8.40
N ALA A 426 0.01 17.89 9.15
CA ALA A 426 -0.40 17.79 10.56
C ALA A 426 0.56 18.52 11.52
N ARG A 427 1.84 18.75 11.12
CA ARG A 427 2.89 19.29 11.99
C ARG A 427 2.46 20.49 12.79
N GLN A 428 1.94 21.51 12.12
CA GLN A 428 1.56 22.78 12.75
C GLN A 428 0.45 22.59 13.80
N VAL A 429 -0.55 21.74 13.51
CA VAL A 429 -1.64 21.43 14.46
C VAL A 429 -1.12 20.65 15.65
N ILE A 430 -0.19 19.71 15.43
CA ILE A 430 0.44 18.95 16.52
C ILE A 430 1.20 19.90 17.45
N GLU A 431 2.06 20.78 16.91
CA GLU A 431 2.82 21.75 17.70
C GLU A 431 1.90 22.75 18.43
N GLU A 432 0.82 23.20 17.79
CA GLU A 432 -0.19 24.09 18.38
C GLU A 432 -0.87 23.45 19.60
N LEU A 433 -1.27 22.18 19.48
CA LEU A 433 -2.06 21.50 20.50
C LEU A 433 -1.22 20.90 21.64
N THR A 434 -0.03 20.42 21.32
CA THR A 434 0.79 19.66 22.29
C THR A 434 1.92 20.48 22.90
N HIS A 435 2.34 21.58 22.25
CA HIS A 435 3.54 22.34 22.56
C HIS A 435 4.83 21.51 22.52
N ILE A 436 4.81 20.35 21.85
CA ILE A 436 5.97 19.47 21.66
C ILE A 436 6.57 19.75 20.28
N PRO A 437 7.88 19.98 20.16
CA PRO A 437 8.53 20.19 18.87
C PRO A 437 8.35 18.97 17.94
N VAL A 438 8.01 19.22 16.68
CA VAL A 438 7.83 18.18 15.66
C VAL A 438 8.93 18.26 14.62
N VAL A 439 9.67 17.17 14.48
CA VAL A 439 10.69 16.97 13.45
C VAL A 439 10.12 16.09 12.35
N LEU A 440 10.29 16.52 11.10
CA LEU A 440 9.90 15.73 9.93
C LEU A 440 11.15 15.10 9.31
N GLU A 441 11.12 13.79 9.09
CA GLU A 441 12.21 13.03 8.51
C GLU A 441 11.72 12.25 7.29
N ILE A 442 12.42 12.41 6.17
CA ILE A 442 12.27 11.47 5.04
C ILE A 442 13.01 10.19 5.45
N ALA A 443 12.35 9.04 5.33
CA ALA A 443 12.89 7.78 5.87
C ALA A 443 14.27 7.41 5.29
N SER A 444 14.50 7.62 3.99
CA SER A 444 15.80 7.38 3.36
C SER A 444 16.89 8.32 3.89
N ASP A 445 16.60 9.64 4.03
CA ASP A 445 17.55 10.61 4.59
C ASP A 445 17.91 10.29 6.05
N MET A 446 16.91 9.88 6.85
CA MET A 446 17.14 9.43 8.22
C MET A 446 18.10 8.24 8.29
N LEU A 447 17.99 7.29 7.35
CA LEU A 447 18.88 6.12 7.27
C LEU A 447 20.31 6.50 6.87
N ASP A 448 20.45 7.42 5.92
CA ASP A 448 21.75 7.85 5.42
C ASP A 448 22.48 8.71 6.46
N ARG A 449 21.77 9.65 7.05
CA ARG A 449 22.29 10.61 8.02
C ARG A 449 22.46 10.05 9.43
N ARG A 450 21.63 9.08 9.83
CA ARG A 450 21.56 8.48 11.18
C ARG A 450 21.55 9.53 12.29
N PRO A 451 20.53 10.41 12.32
CA PRO A 451 20.47 11.48 13.31
C PRO A 451 20.41 10.88 14.73
N PRO A 452 20.92 11.63 15.74
CA PRO A 452 20.82 11.16 17.11
C PRO A 452 19.36 11.07 17.57
N LEU A 453 18.97 9.88 18.02
CA LEU A 453 17.67 9.60 18.63
C LEU A 453 17.86 9.29 20.10
N PHE A 454 16.91 9.70 20.91
CA PHE A 454 16.93 9.54 22.35
C PHE A 454 15.76 8.68 22.83
N ARG A 455 15.87 8.14 24.04
CA ARG A 455 14.82 7.27 24.61
C ARG A 455 13.52 8.01 24.92
N ASP A 456 13.61 9.32 25.15
CA ASP A 456 12.50 10.23 25.34
C ASP A 456 11.96 10.87 24.05
N ASP A 457 12.49 10.47 22.88
CA ASP A 457 11.88 10.78 21.58
C ASP A 457 10.75 9.81 21.27
N THR A 458 9.65 10.33 20.71
CA THR A 458 8.59 9.51 20.10
C THR A 458 8.70 9.58 18.60
N CYS A 459 8.94 8.44 17.95
CA CYS A 459 9.04 8.32 16.50
C CYS A 459 7.73 7.75 15.94
N ILE A 460 7.05 8.50 15.08
CA ILE A 460 5.80 8.10 14.42
C ILE A 460 6.12 7.74 12.96
N PHE A 461 5.90 6.48 12.60
CA PHE A 461 6.15 5.93 11.25
C PHE A 461 4.84 5.87 10.48
N ILE A 462 4.76 6.62 9.37
CA ILE A 462 3.55 6.78 8.58
C ILE A 462 3.73 6.07 7.24
N SER A 463 2.85 5.11 6.94
CA SER A 463 2.88 4.36 5.68
C SER A 463 1.50 3.81 5.34
N GLN A 464 1.02 4.00 4.12
CA GLN A 464 -0.23 3.42 3.66
C GLN A 464 -0.16 1.88 3.68
N SER A 465 0.82 1.29 3.02
CA SER A 465 0.98 -0.17 2.94
C SER A 465 1.53 -0.79 4.24
N GLY A 466 2.25 0.00 5.05
CA GLY A 466 3.01 -0.50 6.19
C GLY A 466 4.19 -1.40 5.82
N GLU A 467 4.58 -1.42 4.53
CA GLU A 467 5.65 -2.26 3.97
C GLU A 467 6.71 -1.44 3.22
N THR A 468 6.70 -0.10 3.37
CA THR A 468 7.70 0.76 2.72
C THR A 468 9.08 0.47 3.29
N ALA A 469 10.00 -0.01 2.46
CA ALA A 469 11.30 -0.53 2.89
C ALA A 469 12.10 0.45 3.72
N ASP A 470 12.24 1.71 3.24
CA ASP A 470 13.00 2.74 3.96
C ASP A 470 12.35 3.09 5.30
N THR A 471 11.01 3.21 5.34
CA THR A 471 10.27 3.49 6.58
C THR A 471 10.42 2.37 7.59
N LEU A 472 10.42 1.10 7.14
CA LEU A 472 10.61 -0.06 7.99
C LEU A 472 12.05 -0.12 8.56
N GLN A 473 13.06 0.17 7.74
CA GLN A 473 14.45 0.21 8.21
C GLN A 473 14.68 1.38 9.18
N ALA A 474 14.08 2.55 8.92
CA ALA A 474 14.11 3.69 9.85
C ALA A 474 13.45 3.35 11.19
N LEU A 475 12.33 2.61 11.19
CA LEU A 475 11.71 2.07 12.40
C LEU A 475 12.70 1.19 13.19
N ARG A 476 13.35 0.25 12.50
CA ARG A 476 14.33 -0.64 13.14
C ARG A 476 15.53 0.11 13.70
N TYR A 477 15.97 1.18 13.02
CA TYR A 477 16.99 2.08 13.55
C TYR A 477 16.52 2.78 14.83
N ALA A 478 15.31 3.37 14.84
CA ALA A 478 14.77 4.04 16.03
C ALA A 478 14.58 3.07 17.21
N LYS A 479 14.12 1.83 16.97
CA LYS A 479 14.04 0.78 18.00
C LYS A 479 15.39 0.46 18.61
N LYS A 480 16.46 0.36 17.80
CA LYS A 480 17.82 0.14 18.31
C LYS A 480 18.30 1.29 19.20
N CYS A 481 17.87 2.53 18.93
CA CYS A 481 18.16 3.70 19.76
C CYS A 481 17.31 3.74 21.05
N GLY A 482 16.27 2.91 21.17
CA GLY A 482 15.40 2.80 22.34
C GLY A 482 14.28 3.84 22.38
N SER A 483 13.97 4.52 21.26
CA SER A 483 12.87 5.47 21.16
C SER A 483 11.51 4.76 21.14
N LEU A 484 10.46 5.43 21.63
CA LEU A 484 9.08 4.95 21.47
C LEU A 484 8.70 5.01 19.97
N CYS A 485 8.31 3.89 19.39
CA CYS A 485 7.93 3.77 17.99
C CYS A 485 6.41 3.56 17.85
N VAL A 486 5.75 4.46 17.13
CA VAL A 486 4.30 4.47 16.90
C VAL A 486 4.05 4.24 15.40
N GLY A 487 3.13 3.33 15.03
CA GLY A 487 2.76 3.06 13.65
C GLY A 487 1.46 3.76 13.26
N VAL A 488 1.44 4.42 12.10
CA VAL A 488 0.22 4.91 11.44
C VAL A 488 0.14 4.24 10.07
N THR A 489 -0.70 3.21 9.95
CA THR A 489 -0.76 2.34 8.77
C THR A 489 -2.19 2.11 8.30
N ASN A 490 -2.40 1.80 7.02
CA ASN A 490 -3.71 1.40 6.52
C ASN A 490 -3.87 -0.13 6.54
N THR A 491 -2.84 -0.86 6.11
CA THR A 491 -2.89 -2.32 6.02
C THR A 491 -2.69 -2.94 7.40
N VAL A 492 -3.73 -3.65 7.86
CA VAL A 492 -3.70 -4.41 9.11
C VAL A 492 -2.70 -5.57 8.98
N GLY A 493 -1.93 -5.83 10.04
CA GLY A 493 -0.95 -6.91 10.05
C GLY A 493 0.31 -6.66 9.21
N SER A 494 0.50 -5.44 8.70
CA SER A 494 1.73 -5.06 7.98
C SER A 494 2.96 -5.06 8.88
N SER A 495 4.16 -5.10 8.30
CA SER A 495 5.42 -5.16 9.02
C SER A 495 5.60 -3.99 9.99
N ILE A 496 5.29 -2.75 9.56
CA ILE A 496 5.35 -1.58 10.43
C ILE A 496 4.37 -1.70 11.59
N SER A 497 3.13 -2.16 11.36
CA SER A 497 2.13 -2.31 12.42
C SER A 497 2.52 -3.36 13.46
N ARG A 498 3.22 -4.43 13.05
CA ARG A 498 3.69 -5.50 13.93
C ARG A 498 4.98 -5.14 14.68
N GLU A 499 5.87 -4.37 14.05
CA GLU A 499 7.16 -4.03 14.64
C GLU A 499 7.13 -2.80 15.54
N THR A 500 6.12 -1.94 15.47
CA THR A 500 5.95 -0.77 16.35
C THR A 500 5.46 -1.18 17.75
N HIS A 501 5.68 -0.33 18.74
CA HIS A 501 5.25 -0.58 20.13
C HIS A 501 3.73 -0.41 20.28
N CYS A 502 3.17 0.54 19.55
CA CYS A 502 1.74 0.85 19.49
C CYS A 502 1.42 1.53 18.16
N GLY A 503 0.15 1.77 17.86
CA GLY A 503 -0.20 2.44 16.62
C GLY A 503 -1.69 2.62 16.38
N VAL A 504 -2.00 3.22 15.23
CA VAL A 504 -3.36 3.46 14.76
C VAL A 504 -3.48 3.06 13.29
N HIS A 505 -4.46 2.22 12.97
CA HIS A 505 -4.84 1.97 11.59
C HIS A 505 -5.71 3.12 11.07
N ILE A 506 -5.46 3.61 9.86
CA ILE A 506 -6.22 4.75 9.31
C ILE A 506 -7.62 4.34 8.83
N ASN A 507 -7.86 3.05 8.56
CA ASN A 507 -9.14 2.50 8.12
C ASN A 507 -9.72 3.21 6.87
N ALA A 508 -8.84 3.55 5.92
CA ALA A 508 -9.26 4.21 4.67
C ALA A 508 -9.86 3.26 3.62
N GLY A 509 -9.94 1.96 3.93
CA GLY A 509 -10.24 0.92 2.95
C GLY A 509 -9.06 0.62 2.02
N CYS A 510 -9.27 -0.23 1.02
CA CYS A 510 -8.24 -0.61 0.05
C CYS A 510 -7.94 0.56 -0.90
N GLU A 511 -6.67 0.94 -1.03
CA GLU A 511 -6.19 1.93 -2.00
C GLU A 511 -5.31 1.24 -3.05
N ILE A 512 -5.77 1.24 -4.29
CA ILE A 512 -5.18 0.52 -5.42
C ILE A 512 -4.52 1.49 -6.41
N GLY A 513 -5.01 2.72 -6.48
CA GLY A 513 -4.43 3.78 -7.32
C GLY A 513 -2.96 4.01 -6.98
N VAL A 514 -2.10 4.18 -8.01
CA VAL A 514 -0.66 4.44 -7.81
C VAL A 514 -0.44 5.70 -6.98
N ALA A 515 -1.18 6.75 -7.34
CA ALA A 515 -1.14 8.03 -6.65
C ALA A 515 -2.11 8.01 -5.46
N SER A 516 -1.59 8.02 -4.24
CA SER A 516 -2.38 8.01 -3.00
C SER A 516 -3.32 9.22 -2.91
N THR A 517 -4.56 8.99 -2.51
CA THR A 517 -5.60 10.02 -2.34
C THR A 517 -6.31 9.88 -0.99
N LYS A 518 -7.17 8.88 -0.82
CA LYS A 518 -7.96 8.67 0.40
C LYS A 518 -7.11 8.28 1.60
N ALA A 519 -6.01 7.54 1.39
CA ALA A 519 -5.10 7.22 2.47
C ALA A 519 -4.37 8.47 2.98
N TYR A 520 -3.96 9.39 2.10
CA TYR A 520 -3.36 10.66 2.50
C TYR A 520 -4.28 11.49 3.41
N THR A 521 -5.53 11.71 3.01
CA THR A 521 -6.49 12.48 3.80
C THR A 521 -6.81 11.80 5.14
N SER A 522 -6.92 10.48 5.16
CA SER A 522 -7.12 9.69 6.37
C SER A 522 -5.89 9.74 7.31
N GLN A 523 -4.67 9.73 6.77
CA GLN A 523 -3.43 9.90 7.56
C GLN A 523 -3.41 11.27 8.24
N VAL A 524 -3.74 12.35 7.53
CA VAL A 524 -3.83 13.71 8.10
C VAL A 524 -4.81 13.73 9.29
N LEU A 525 -6.00 13.12 9.12
CA LEU A 525 -6.99 13.05 10.19
C LEU A 525 -6.50 12.27 11.40
N VAL A 526 -5.87 11.11 11.20
CA VAL A 526 -5.32 10.31 12.30
C VAL A 526 -4.25 11.07 13.05
N LEU A 527 -3.35 11.77 12.36
CA LEU A 527 -2.32 12.59 13.01
C LEU A 527 -2.92 13.74 13.82
N ILE A 528 -3.98 14.38 13.32
CA ILE A 528 -4.72 15.40 14.08
C ILE A 528 -5.44 14.77 15.28
N MET A 529 -6.04 13.58 15.15
CA MET A 529 -6.64 12.87 16.28
C MET A 529 -5.60 12.49 17.35
N ILE A 530 -4.38 12.12 16.95
CA ILE A 530 -3.27 11.88 17.88
C ILE A 530 -2.97 13.17 18.67
N ALA A 531 -2.84 14.30 17.99
CA ALA A 531 -2.61 15.60 18.65
C ALA A 531 -3.75 15.98 19.62
N LEU A 532 -4.99 15.74 19.23
CA LEU A 532 -6.17 15.99 20.08
C LEU A 532 -6.17 15.07 21.30
N ALA A 533 -5.82 13.79 21.16
CA ALA A 533 -5.71 12.88 22.28
C ALA A 533 -4.56 13.27 23.23
N MET A 534 -3.40 13.61 22.68
CA MET A 534 -2.24 14.06 23.46
C MET A 534 -2.50 15.36 24.24
N SER A 535 -3.39 16.23 23.74
CA SER A 535 -3.70 17.53 24.36
C SER A 535 -4.95 17.50 25.24
N GLU A 536 -5.48 16.33 25.61
CA GLU A 536 -6.74 16.24 26.36
C GLU A 536 -6.74 17.05 27.67
N ASP A 537 -5.62 17.04 28.39
CA ASP A 537 -5.46 17.71 29.68
C ASP A 537 -5.11 19.21 29.58
N SER A 538 -4.93 19.74 28.37
CA SER A 538 -4.57 21.14 28.15
C SER A 538 -5.74 22.09 28.41
N LYS A 539 -5.80 22.66 29.61
CA LYS A 539 -6.92 23.54 30.06
C LYS A 539 -7.13 24.79 29.19
N GLY A 540 -6.06 25.35 28.60
CA GLY A 540 -6.14 26.56 27.77
C GLY A 540 -6.65 26.33 26.34
N LEU A 541 -6.61 25.10 25.86
CA LEU A 541 -6.90 24.76 24.46
C LEU A 541 -8.29 24.13 24.25
N GLY A 542 -9.13 24.03 25.27
CA GLY A 542 -10.42 23.35 25.20
C GLY A 542 -11.30 23.82 24.04
N ASN A 543 -11.45 25.13 23.86
CA ASN A 543 -12.26 25.69 22.77
C ASN A 543 -11.69 25.37 21.38
N ARG A 544 -10.36 25.50 21.22
CA ARG A 544 -9.69 25.21 19.96
C ARG A 544 -9.79 23.73 19.59
N ARG A 545 -9.63 22.86 20.55
CA ARG A 545 -9.82 21.41 20.36
C ARG A 545 -11.25 21.08 19.93
N GLN A 546 -12.25 21.67 20.58
CA GLN A 546 -13.66 21.47 20.20
C GLN A 546 -13.97 22.02 18.81
N GLU A 547 -13.39 23.16 18.42
CA GLU A 547 -13.51 23.72 17.08
C GLU A 547 -12.96 22.75 16.02
N ILE A 548 -11.75 22.20 16.23
CA ILE A 548 -11.13 21.24 15.32
C ILE A 548 -12.00 19.97 15.21
N MET A 549 -12.40 19.37 16.33
CA MET A 549 -13.22 18.16 16.32
C MET A 549 -14.58 18.38 15.63
N ARG A 550 -15.19 19.54 15.83
CA ARG A 550 -16.44 19.93 15.16
C ARG A 550 -16.27 20.04 13.65
N SER A 551 -15.16 20.67 13.22
CA SER A 551 -14.82 20.77 11.80
C SER A 551 -14.53 19.40 11.18
N MET A 552 -13.84 18.50 11.89
CA MET A 552 -13.61 17.12 11.45
C MET A 552 -14.92 16.37 11.29
N ALA A 553 -15.87 16.51 12.23
CA ALA A 553 -17.17 15.85 12.15
C ALA A 553 -18.01 16.31 10.92
N GLN A 554 -17.80 17.53 10.44
CA GLN A 554 -18.50 18.08 9.27
C GLN A 554 -17.77 17.83 7.94
N LEU A 555 -16.52 17.37 8.00
CA LEU A 555 -15.65 17.23 6.83
C LEU A 555 -16.19 16.27 5.76
N PRO A 556 -16.80 15.11 6.07
CA PRO A 556 -17.37 14.23 5.03
C PRO A 556 -18.40 14.96 4.15
N MET A 557 -19.36 15.64 4.75
CA MET A 557 -20.39 16.42 4.01
C MET A 557 -19.79 17.58 3.21
N ALA A 558 -18.71 18.19 3.71
CA ALA A 558 -18.02 19.25 2.97
C ALA A 558 -17.32 18.71 1.72
N LEU A 559 -16.71 17.52 1.82
CA LEU A 559 -16.10 16.83 0.68
C LEU A 559 -17.14 16.39 -0.34
N GLU A 560 -18.26 15.81 0.07
CA GLU A 560 -19.36 15.44 -0.84
C GLU A 560 -19.77 16.64 -1.70
N ARG A 561 -20.02 17.81 -1.08
CA ARG A 561 -20.38 19.04 -1.81
C ARG A 561 -19.31 19.48 -2.80
N VAL A 562 -18.03 19.36 -2.45
CA VAL A 562 -16.91 19.70 -3.36
C VAL A 562 -16.88 18.71 -4.54
N LEU A 563 -17.04 17.43 -4.28
CA LEU A 563 -17.04 16.39 -5.31
C LEU A 563 -18.25 16.51 -6.25
N GLU A 564 -19.44 16.75 -5.71
CA GLU A 564 -20.66 17.02 -6.51
C GLU A 564 -20.49 18.22 -7.44
N ARG A 565 -19.89 19.30 -6.93
CA ARG A 565 -19.72 20.55 -7.68
C ARG A 565 -18.65 20.46 -8.77
N HIS A 566 -17.56 19.74 -8.49
CA HIS A 566 -16.34 19.79 -9.33
C HIS A 566 -15.98 18.44 -9.96
N GLY A 567 -16.57 17.33 -9.54
CA GLY A 567 -16.27 15.99 -10.04
C GLY A 567 -17.04 15.58 -11.29
N SER A 568 -18.01 16.38 -11.74
CA SER A 568 -18.82 16.08 -12.94
C SER A 568 -18.08 16.40 -14.23
N LYS A 569 -18.41 15.66 -15.32
CA LYS A 569 -17.95 15.98 -16.68
C LYS A 569 -18.44 17.39 -17.07
N GLY A 570 -17.57 18.17 -17.71
CA GLY A 570 -17.84 19.57 -18.06
C GLY A 570 -17.66 20.56 -16.90
N SER A 571 -17.03 20.15 -15.80
CA SER A 571 -16.68 21.04 -14.69
C SER A 571 -15.55 22.02 -15.06
N PHE A 572 -15.46 23.11 -14.33
CA PHE A 572 -14.35 24.07 -14.44
C PHE A 572 -12.98 23.40 -14.33
N ILE A 573 -12.85 22.36 -13.50
CA ILE A 573 -11.59 21.63 -13.34
C ILE A 573 -11.22 20.87 -14.61
N GLU A 574 -12.20 20.27 -15.32
CA GLU A 574 -11.95 19.60 -16.60
C GLU A 574 -11.48 20.59 -17.67
N ASP A 575 -12.11 21.76 -17.75
CA ASP A 575 -11.70 22.81 -18.70
C ASP A 575 -10.32 23.36 -18.37
N LEU A 576 -10.01 23.56 -17.09
CA LEU A 576 -8.69 23.94 -16.62
C LEU A 576 -7.64 22.87 -16.99
N ALA A 577 -7.95 21.62 -16.82
CA ALA A 577 -7.06 20.50 -17.18
C ALA A 577 -6.77 20.48 -18.68
N LYS A 578 -7.77 20.69 -19.56
CA LYS A 578 -7.60 20.76 -21.02
C LYS A 578 -6.63 21.87 -21.42
N ASP A 579 -6.73 23.00 -20.77
CA ASP A 579 -5.87 24.16 -21.00
C ASP A 579 -4.41 23.89 -20.58
N GLN A 580 -4.20 23.05 -19.55
CA GLN A 580 -2.88 22.70 -19.04
C GLN A 580 -2.14 21.61 -19.84
N VAL A 581 -2.82 20.84 -20.70
CA VAL A 581 -2.23 19.69 -21.43
C VAL A 581 -0.99 20.04 -22.24
N SER A 582 -0.91 21.26 -22.78
CA SER A 582 0.22 21.71 -23.59
C SER A 582 1.39 22.29 -22.76
N LYS A 583 1.20 22.51 -21.48
CA LYS A 583 2.18 23.16 -20.60
C LYS A 583 3.19 22.14 -20.06
N ARG A 584 4.46 22.56 -19.92
CA ARG A 584 5.57 21.69 -19.48
C ARG A 584 5.85 21.76 -17.98
N SER A 585 5.35 22.78 -17.32
CA SER A 585 5.58 23.02 -15.89
C SER A 585 4.37 23.66 -15.25
N LEU A 586 4.21 23.48 -13.94
CA LEU A 586 3.14 24.05 -13.13
C LEU A 586 3.72 24.39 -11.74
N LEU A 587 3.38 25.58 -11.22
CA LEU A 587 3.72 25.97 -9.85
C LEU A 587 2.46 25.96 -8.98
N VAL A 588 2.59 25.40 -7.77
CA VAL A 588 1.49 25.40 -6.78
C VAL A 588 1.97 26.11 -5.52
N PHE A 589 1.37 27.24 -5.19
CA PHE A 589 1.73 28.06 -4.03
C PHE A 589 0.81 27.78 -2.86
N GLY A 590 1.41 27.48 -1.70
CA GLY A 590 0.73 27.38 -0.42
C GLY A 590 1.54 28.03 0.69
N ARG A 591 0.91 28.31 1.82
CA ARG A 591 1.56 28.86 3.00
C ARG A 591 0.95 28.28 4.27
N SER A 592 1.76 28.15 5.34
CA SER A 592 1.31 27.59 6.62
C SER A 592 0.70 26.20 6.42
N TYR A 593 -0.53 25.94 6.84
CA TYR A 593 -1.23 24.65 6.65
C TYR A 593 -1.31 24.20 5.18
N ASN A 594 -1.45 25.16 4.26
CA ASN A 594 -1.60 24.86 2.83
C ASN A 594 -0.28 24.61 2.08
N TYR A 595 0.86 24.76 2.73
CA TYR A 595 2.14 24.40 2.08
C TYR A 595 2.22 22.88 1.79
N ALA A 596 1.80 22.06 2.74
CA ALA A 596 1.73 20.62 2.54
C ALA A 596 0.75 20.25 1.42
N THR A 597 -0.38 20.95 1.33
CA THR A 597 -1.37 20.76 0.24
C THR A 597 -0.76 21.12 -1.12
N ALA A 598 0.03 22.18 -1.20
CA ALA A 598 0.74 22.57 -2.43
C ALA A 598 1.76 21.50 -2.84
N MET A 599 2.54 20.97 -1.89
CA MET A 599 3.50 19.90 -2.13
C MET A 599 2.81 18.62 -2.63
N GLU A 600 1.70 18.23 -2.00
CA GLU A 600 0.95 17.04 -2.39
C GLU A 600 0.27 17.21 -3.76
N ALA A 601 -0.32 18.37 -4.03
CA ALA A 601 -0.91 18.69 -5.34
C ALA A 601 0.15 18.59 -6.45
N ALA A 602 1.32 19.18 -6.24
CA ALA A 602 2.42 19.09 -7.19
C ALA A 602 2.90 17.64 -7.39
N LEU A 603 2.93 16.83 -6.33
CA LEU A 603 3.26 15.40 -6.44
C LEU A 603 2.23 14.67 -7.30
N LYS A 604 0.93 14.88 -7.07
CA LYS A 604 -0.14 14.24 -7.87
C LYS A 604 -0.09 14.62 -9.34
N VAL A 605 0.20 15.88 -9.65
CA VAL A 605 0.39 16.32 -11.04
C VAL A 605 1.55 15.58 -11.70
N LYS A 606 2.71 15.45 -11.03
CA LYS A 606 3.85 14.68 -11.55
C LYS A 606 3.52 13.21 -11.79
N GLU A 607 2.85 12.58 -10.84
CA GLU A 607 2.54 11.14 -10.90
C GLU A 607 1.52 10.78 -11.99
N VAL A 608 0.53 11.65 -12.23
CA VAL A 608 -0.59 11.35 -13.10
C VAL A 608 -0.41 11.90 -14.50
N SER A 609 0.00 13.16 -14.63
CA SER A 609 0.14 13.84 -15.94
C SER A 609 1.56 13.78 -16.51
N LEU A 610 2.55 13.33 -15.73
CA LEU A 610 3.97 13.34 -16.07
C LEU A 610 4.52 14.75 -16.37
N THR A 611 3.79 15.77 -15.94
CA THR A 611 4.17 17.18 -16.09
C THR A 611 5.03 17.60 -14.89
N HIS A 612 6.12 18.30 -15.16
CA HIS A 612 6.90 18.90 -14.08
C HIS A 612 6.03 19.84 -13.26
N SER A 613 6.05 19.70 -11.95
CA SER A 613 5.30 20.58 -11.05
C SER A 613 6.03 20.73 -9.71
N GLU A 614 5.93 21.92 -9.13
CA GLU A 614 6.60 22.26 -7.89
C GLU A 614 5.61 22.86 -6.90
N GLY A 615 5.60 22.32 -5.68
CA GLY A 615 4.89 22.89 -4.52
C GLY A 615 5.79 23.90 -3.82
N VAL A 616 5.38 25.16 -3.80
CA VAL A 616 6.19 26.28 -3.32
C VAL A 616 5.62 26.86 -2.03
N ASN A 617 6.48 27.05 -1.03
CA ASN A 617 6.12 27.89 0.09
C ASN A 617 6.08 29.36 -0.38
N ALA A 618 4.91 29.99 -0.34
CA ALA A 618 4.75 31.35 -0.80
C ALA A 618 5.66 32.38 -0.10
N GLY A 619 6.17 32.02 1.10
CA GLY A 619 7.17 32.81 1.80
C GLY A 619 8.54 32.84 1.11
N GLU A 620 8.86 31.76 0.39
CA GLU A 620 10.16 31.59 -0.31
C GLU A 620 10.09 32.04 -1.79
N MET A 621 8.94 32.47 -2.29
CA MET A 621 8.75 32.88 -3.70
C MET A 621 9.82 33.84 -4.20
N LYS A 622 10.16 34.85 -3.38
CA LYS A 622 11.13 35.92 -3.75
C LYS A 622 12.59 35.43 -3.80
N HIS A 623 12.86 34.25 -3.25
CA HIS A 623 14.20 33.69 -3.12
C HIS A 623 14.58 32.76 -4.27
N GLY A 624 13.97 32.93 -5.43
CA GLY A 624 14.31 32.21 -6.67
C GLY A 624 13.11 31.97 -7.58
N VAL A 625 12.05 31.37 -7.08
CA VAL A 625 10.90 30.88 -7.86
C VAL A 625 10.22 32.00 -8.66
N LEU A 626 10.19 33.21 -8.15
CA LEU A 626 9.61 34.37 -8.86
C LEU A 626 10.27 34.64 -10.21
N ALA A 627 11.50 34.19 -10.44
CA ALA A 627 12.20 34.33 -11.71
C ALA A 627 11.60 33.42 -12.83
N LEU A 628 10.86 32.39 -12.46
CA LEU A 628 10.22 31.44 -13.39
C LEU A 628 8.83 31.92 -13.85
N VAL A 629 8.33 33.00 -13.25
CA VAL A 629 6.96 33.50 -13.51
C VAL A 629 6.96 34.38 -14.74
N ASP A 630 6.16 33.98 -15.71
CA ASP A 630 5.84 34.68 -16.95
C ASP A 630 4.38 34.40 -17.36
N GLU A 631 3.96 34.92 -18.51
CA GLU A 631 2.60 34.76 -19.06
C GLU A 631 2.24 33.31 -19.46
N ASP A 632 3.24 32.47 -19.66
CA ASP A 632 3.07 31.06 -20.06
C ASP A 632 3.09 30.08 -18.89
N MET A 633 3.56 30.50 -17.72
CA MET A 633 3.65 29.67 -16.53
C MET A 633 2.29 29.54 -15.84
N PRO A 634 1.67 28.36 -15.82
CA PRO A 634 0.47 28.13 -15.05
C PRO A 634 0.78 28.10 -13.55
N ILE A 635 -0.03 28.76 -12.78
CA ILE A 635 0.17 28.91 -11.35
C ILE A 635 -1.14 28.63 -10.59
N ILE A 636 -1.12 27.71 -9.64
CA ILE A 636 -2.22 27.50 -8.68
C ILE A 636 -1.82 28.13 -7.36
N VAL A 637 -2.71 28.94 -6.78
CA VAL A 637 -2.50 29.59 -5.48
C VAL A 637 -3.58 29.16 -4.51
N ILE A 638 -3.20 28.60 -3.37
CA ILE A 638 -4.11 28.19 -2.31
C ILE A 638 -4.21 29.34 -1.29
N ALA A 639 -5.30 30.10 -1.33
CA ALA A 639 -5.53 31.32 -0.54
C ALA A 639 -6.78 31.21 0.35
N THR A 640 -6.75 30.27 1.28
CA THR A 640 -7.82 30.08 2.27
C THR A 640 -7.89 31.24 3.27
N LYS A 641 -9.08 31.47 3.88
CA LYS A 641 -9.26 32.49 4.91
C LYS A 641 -8.73 32.01 6.25
N ASP A 642 -7.43 32.00 6.38
CA ASP A 642 -6.68 31.68 7.61
C ASP A 642 -5.76 32.84 8.03
N GLY A 643 -4.95 32.64 9.05
CA GLY A 643 -3.97 33.65 9.51
C GLY A 643 -2.89 34.03 8.49
N ALA A 644 -2.77 33.31 7.39
CA ALA A 644 -1.84 33.60 6.30
C ALA A 644 -2.52 34.33 5.12
N HIS A 645 -3.84 34.54 5.13
CA HIS A 645 -4.63 35.08 4.01
C HIS A 645 -4.06 36.37 3.44
N ALA A 646 -3.83 37.40 4.26
CA ALA A 646 -3.28 38.68 3.80
C ALA A 646 -1.89 38.54 3.13
N LYS A 647 -1.08 37.56 3.60
CA LYS A 647 0.21 37.28 2.99
C LYS A 647 0.05 36.57 1.64
N MET A 648 -1.00 35.75 1.48
CA MET A 648 -1.32 35.09 0.19
C MET A 648 -1.89 36.10 -0.80
N GLU A 649 -2.72 37.07 -0.39
CA GLU A 649 -3.16 38.17 -1.25
C GLU A 649 -1.98 38.97 -1.78
N SER A 650 -1.01 39.30 -0.94
CA SER A 650 0.24 39.95 -1.38
C SER A 650 1.05 39.09 -2.36
N THR A 651 1.03 37.76 -2.18
CA THR A 651 1.67 36.82 -3.12
C THR A 651 0.99 36.88 -4.48
N ILE A 652 -0.36 36.83 -4.51
CA ILE A 652 -1.16 36.94 -5.74
C ILE A 652 -0.84 38.22 -6.50
N GLN A 653 -0.82 39.38 -5.83
CA GLN A 653 -0.47 40.66 -6.44
C GLN A 653 0.93 40.67 -7.07
N GLN A 654 1.91 40.03 -6.42
CA GLN A 654 3.27 39.95 -6.93
C GLN A 654 3.40 39.02 -8.15
N LEU A 655 2.64 37.94 -8.18
CA LEU A 655 2.57 37.04 -9.33
C LEU A 655 1.85 37.70 -10.51
N GLN A 656 0.77 38.42 -10.25
CA GLN A 656 0.05 39.21 -11.28
C GLN A 656 0.91 40.32 -11.88
N ALA A 657 1.73 40.98 -11.07
CA ALA A 657 2.67 42.00 -11.56
C ALA A 657 3.75 41.44 -12.53
N ARG A 658 3.86 40.12 -12.63
CA ARG A 658 4.72 39.36 -13.56
C ARG A 658 3.93 38.70 -14.69
N GLU A 659 2.66 39.11 -14.86
CA GLU A 659 1.75 38.56 -15.88
C GLU A 659 1.50 37.04 -15.74
N GLY A 660 1.78 36.48 -14.54
CA GLY A 660 1.57 35.06 -14.26
C GLY A 660 0.11 34.65 -14.41
N ARG A 661 -0.13 33.50 -15.03
CA ARG A 661 -1.45 32.93 -15.26
C ARG A 661 -1.95 32.20 -14.03
N LEU A 662 -2.84 32.85 -13.26
CA LEU A 662 -3.21 32.39 -11.92
C LEU A 662 -4.57 31.71 -11.87
N VAL A 663 -4.63 30.61 -11.13
CA VAL A 663 -5.87 29.99 -10.62
C VAL A 663 -5.82 30.02 -9.10
N ALA A 664 -6.80 30.63 -8.46
CA ALA A 664 -6.86 30.73 -7.01
C ALA A 664 -7.90 29.77 -6.42
N ILE A 665 -7.49 28.95 -5.44
CA ILE A 665 -8.37 28.16 -4.60
C ILE A 665 -8.67 28.99 -3.35
N VAL A 666 -9.93 29.41 -3.20
CA VAL A 666 -10.39 30.26 -2.09
C VAL A 666 -11.52 29.61 -1.33
N GLY A 667 -11.68 29.97 -0.06
CA GLY A 667 -12.82 29.50 0.75
C GLY A 667 -14.13 30.23 0.38
N GLU A 668 -15.25 29.52 0.39
CA GLU A 668 -16.58 30.12 0.20
C GLU A 668 -16.88 31.22 1.22
N LYS A 669 -17.56 32.30 0.79
CA LYS A 669 -18.13 33.27 1.70
C LYS A 669 -19.31 32.60 2.44
N SER A 670 -19.26 32.53 3.75
CA SER A 670 -20.44 32.20 4.56
C SER A 670 -21.45 33.38 4.49
N GLY A 671 -22.54 33.19 3.80
CA GLY A 671 -23.73 34.08 3.83
C GLY A 671 -23.75 35.18 2.78
N SER A 672 -24.74 35.11 1.90
CA SER A 672 -25.43 36.18 1.15
C SER A 672 -24.57 37.34 0.61
N GLU A 673 -24.09 37.17 -0.59
CA GLU A 673 -24.15 38.15 -1.66
C GLU A 673 -23.70 37.48 -2.97
N SER A 674 -24.68 37.22 -3.84
CA SER A 674 -24.45 36.85 -5.23
C SER A 674 -23.85 38.06 -5.95
N GLY A 675 -22.55 38.20 -5.88
CA GLY A 675 -21.82 39.16 -6.68
C GLY A 675 -21.19 38.44 -7.85
N HIS A 676 -21.79 38.60 -9.01
CA HIS A 676 -21.13 38.33 -10.30
C HIS A 676 -19.77 39.03 -10.28
N CYS A 677 -18.70 38.29 -10.36
CA CYS A 677 -17.43 38.82 -10.82
C CYS A 677 -17.50 38.78 -12.34
N ASP A 678 -17.89 39.87 -12.95
CA ASP A 678 -17.73 40.12 -14.37
C ASP A 678 -16.24 39.96 -14.73
N GLY A 679 -16.02 39.21 -15.79
CA GLY A 679 -14.73 39.04 -16.40
C GLY A 679 -14.16 40.34 -16.94
N GLY A 680 -12.95 40.61 -16.60
CA GLY A 680 -12.09 41.61 -17.22
C GLY A 680 -10.67 41.08 -17.31
N ALA A 681 -10.28 40.77 -18.56
CA ALA A 681 -9.00 40.52 -19.20
C ALA A 681 -7.86 39.89 -18.38
#